data_91b44930e17129a6bc085b83ce7f10c9
#
_entry.id   91b44930e17129a6bc085b83ce7f10c9
#
_cell.length_a   1.000
_cell.length_b   1.000
_cell.length_c   1.000
_cell.angle_alpha   90.00
_cell.angle_beta   90.00
_cell.angle_gamma   90.00
#
_symmetry.space_group_name_H-M   'P 1'
#
loop_
_entity.id
_entity.type
_entity.pdbx_description
1 polymer ?
#
loop_
_entity_poly.entity_id
_entity_poly.type
_entity_poly.pdbx_seq_one_letter_code
_entity_poly.pdbx_strand_id
1 'polypeptide(L)'
;MVLPPNARTDLEVGGRLAAFEDRWRHAPRWVRRVVSHGLRLPILTRPPLAPWLRRDLVSPECLALIHSYVEKGAIVRSHRSLCHTSPIFAIPKASGGHRLIFDLRTLNTHIRPLSTRFTGHQRLRQLLPQGAWMACLDIQDAYLHVRMHPSARKFLCFQANDLQFEFTCLPFGLNIAPLVFTSILRPIIKQLRGEQINVLAYLDDLIVWDTSAQNCRRAILRTASVLQEHGFLIHHDKSQPSPSQLKDWLGFRWNSLTPSASLTPPNRDKVRQHCALTLHRGHTNHQDMESLMGRLAFAAQLLPRTRYLKRSLTQLMRCLPKTNEVSPLSEELTTLLRTWALTDALEEVGPLRPSQPDTTIWTDASRHGWGFHDTAGNTRRGSWNTRQAALHISALELLTIQFALDSTLVEPGQCVAVFTDNIAAFYACLKQGSIKAPLMHKIYGDILEILQRRRLTLLPKRIPGIRNVLADALSRPGPVSTEWELDPRDFARIQRWAGPLQVDLMATPFNTKLPTFVCPFHHPEAAAVDALSTPWDTWRRAYLFPPPILIDHLLPRIQAFEGTLVLILSPHSSQPRRTQLQSWATASLPLAFPPHQTAGDKTHIAPWSPSAPWIALLFSAKPSHGGLAKRSPGPSSTPSVSPPAVSRNTHGEPSRSGFGGVP
;
A
#
# COMPACT_ATOMS: atom_id res chain seq x y z
N MET A 1 -18.50 26.76 17.22
CA MET A 1 -17.53 27.74 16.67
C MET A 1 -18.13 28.36 15.42
N VAL A 2 -18.15 29.67 15.32
CA VAL A 2 -18.69 30.38 14.16
C VAL A 2 -17.57 30.66 13.18
N LEU A 3 -17.76 30.31 11.91
CA LEU A 3 -16.88 30.67 10.80
C LEU A 3 -17.07 32.18 10.47
N PRO A 4 -16.07 32.85 9.89
CA PRO A 4 -16.25 34.21 9.41
C PRO A 4 -17.36 34.26 8.34
N PRO A 5 -18.17 35.33 8.29
CA PRO A 5 -19.18 35.46 7.26
C PRO A 5 -18.55 35.47 5.86
N ASN A 6 -19.30 35.00 4.86
CA ASN A 6 -18.82 35.04 3.50
C ASN A 6 -18.54 36.47 3.03
N ALA A 7 -17.40 36.67 2.38
CA ALA A 7 -17.02 38.00 1.86
C ALA A 7 -17.89 38.36 0.65
N ARG A 8 -18.26 39.64 0.53
CA ARG A 8 -18.98 40.18 -0.62
C ARG A 8 -20.19 39.34 -1.03
N THR A 9 -21.13 39.20 -0.10
CA THR A 9 -22.41 38.49 -0.29
C THR A 9 -23.33 39.17 -1.32
N ASP A 10 -23.01 40.39 -1.71
CA ASP A 10 -23.61 41.16 -2.81
C ASP A 10 -23.33 40.54 -4.20
N LEU A 11 -22.29 39.75 -4.33
CA LEU A 11 -21.93 39.14 -5.59
C LEU A 11 -22.57 37.75 -5.75
N GLU A 12 -23.10 37.48 -6.94
CA GLU A 12 -23.59 36.18 -7.34
C GLU A 12 -22.49 35.13 -7.32
N VAL A 13 -22.85 33.84 -7.18
CA VAL A 13 -21.86 32.76 -7.17
C VAL A 13 -21.34 32.45 -8.57
N GLY A 14 -22.15 32.70 -9.61
CA GLY A 14 -21.85 32.38 -11.01
C GLY A 14 -20.60 33.09 -11.54
N GLY A 15 -19.46 32.36 -11.63
CA GLY A 15 -18.20 32.93 -12.13
C GLY A 15 -17.52 33.90 -11.15
N ARG A 16 -17.89 33.87 -9.90
CA ARG A 16 -17.49 34.76 -8.80
C ARG A 16 -15.97 34.97 -8.66
N LEU A 17 -15.14 33.94 -8.97
CA LEU A 17 -13.68 34.08 -8.85
C LEU A 17 -13.11 35.24 -9.67
N ALA A 18 -13.76 35.62 -10.77
CA ALA A 18 -13.32 36.73 -11.61
C ALA A 18 -13.30 38.05 -10.87
N ALA A 19 -14.21 38.28 -9.92
CA ALA A 19 -14.25 39.50 -9.11
C ALA A 19 -13.11 39.60 -8.07
N PHE A 20 -12.34 38.54 -7.92
CA PHE A 20 -11.20 38.44 -7.01
C PHE A 20 -9.88 38.21 -7.75
N GLU A 21 -9.80 38.57 -9.02
CA GLU A 21 -8.65 38.30 -9.91
C GLU A 21 -7.31 38.71 -9.31
N ASP A 22 -7.25 39.82 -8.60
CA ASP A 22 -6.04 40.32 -7.93
C ASP A 22 -5.43 39.35 -6.94
N ARG A 23 -6.23 38.55 -6.28
CA ARG A 23 -5.78 37.55 -5.30
C ARG A 23 -5.07 36.34 -5.96
N TRP A 24 -5.29 36.16 -7.25
CA TRP A 24 -4.75 35.06 -8.02
C TRP A 24 -3.40 35.36 -8.71
N ARG A 25 -2.79 36.52 -8.46
CA ARG A 25 -1.53 36.96 -9.12
C ARG A 25 -0.40 35.92 -9.01
N HIS A 26 -0.31 35.22 -7.88
CA HIS A 26 0.72 34.22 -7.60
C HIS A 26 0.34 32.81 -8.09
N ALA A 27 -0.85 32.62 -8.63
CA ALA A 27 -1.28 31.33 -9.19
C ALA A 27 -0.61 31.03 -10.53
N PRO A 28 -0.52 29.77 -10.93
CA PRO A 28 0.00 29.40 -12.25
C PRO A 28 -0.74 30.10 -13.40
N ARG A 29 -0.03 30.38 -14.50
CA ARG A 29 -0.57 31.15 -15.66
C ARG A 29 -1.91 30.62 -16.16
N TRP A 30 -2.09 29.30 -16.18
CA TRP A 30 -3.35 28.68 -16.59
C TRP A 30 -4.51 29.03 -15.64
N VAL A 31 -4.29 28.94 -14.34
CA VAL A 31 -5.31 29.27 -13.32
C VAL A 31 -5.70 30.75 -13.44
N ARG A 32 -4.73 31.66 -13.52
CA ARG A 32 -4.99 33.09 -13.72
C ARG A 32 -5.87 33.33 -14.94
N ARG A 33 -5.51 32.71 -16.10
CA ARG A 33 -6.29 32.84 -17.34
C ARG A 33 -7.73 32.35 -17.18
N VAL A 34 -7.94 31.21 -16.46
CA VAL A 34 -9.29 30.66 -16.22
C VAL A 34 -10.08 31.61 -15.31
N VAL A 35 -9.48 32.16 -14.27
CA VAL A 35 -10.13 33.11 -13.37
C VAL A 35 -10.52 34.39 -14.10
N SER A 36 -9.61 35.00 -14.85
CA SER A 36 -9.83 36.30 -15.51
C SER A 36 -10.75 36.20 -16.72
N HIS A 37 -10.53 35.19 -17.60
CA HIS A 37 -11.20 35.13 -18.91
C HIS A 37 -12.21 34.00 -19.02
N GLY A 38 -12.26 33.09 -18.04
CA GLY A 38 -13.11 31.91 -18.06
C GLY A 38 -12.46 30.69 -18.75
N LEU A 39 -13.01 29.52 -18.45
CA LEU A 39 -12.57 28.24 -18.95
C LEU A 39 -12.95 28.05 -20.43
N ARG A 40 -11.98 27.74 -21.29
CA ARG A 40 -12.21 27.24 -22.64
C ARG A 40 -12.30 25.73 -22.62
N LEU A 41 -13.25 25.16 -23.35
CA LEU A 41 -13.37 23.71 -23.48
C LEU A 41 -12.24 23.15 -24.36
N PRO A 42 -11.54 22.09 -23.94
CA PRO A 42 -10.55 21.39 -24.75
C PRO A 42 -11.24 20.48 -25.76
N ILE A 43 -11.85 21.08 -26.78
CA ILE A 43 -12.60 20.37 -27.82
C ILE A 43 -11.63 19.51 -28.65
N LEU A 44 -11.91 18.22 -28.72
CA LEU A 44 -11.16 17.25 -29.55
C LEU A 44 -11.79 17.13 -30.94
N THR A 45 -13.10 16.97 -30.99
CA THR A 45 -13.90 16.95 -32.19
C THR A 45 -15.03 17.97 -32.07
N ARG A 46 -15.34 18.70 -33.12
CA ARG A 46 -16.34 19.78 -33.06
C ARG A 46 -17.74 19.22 -32.77
N PRO A 47 -18.38 19.59 -31.62
CA PRO A 47 -19.74 19.19 -31.38
C PRO A 47 -20.71 19.76 -32.43
N PRO A 48 -21.76 19.05 -32.82
CA PRO A 48 -22.75 19.56 -33.73
C PRO A 48 -23.45 20.80 -33.16
N LEU A 49 -23.63 21.80 -33.97
CA LEU A 49 -24.41 22.99 -33.63
C LEU A 49 -25.70 22.95 -34.48
N ALA A 50 -26.83 23.08 -33.83
CA ALA A 50 -28.14 23.09 -34.48
C ALA A 50 -28.92 24.36 -34.15
N PRO A 51 -29.85 24.76 -34.98
CA PRO A 51 -30.85 25.77 -34.65
C PRO A 51 -31.68 25.34 -33.45
N TRP A 52 -32.20 26.32 -32.73
CA TRP A 52 -33.10 26.08 -31.64
C TRP A 52 -34.47 25.52 -32.13
N LEU A 53 -34.90 24.43 -31.57
CA LEU A 53 -36.21 23.79 -31.84
C LEU A 53 -37.09 23.94 -30.61
N ARG A 54 -38.25 24.60 -30.76
CA ARG A 54 -39.22 24.81 -29.67
C ARG A 54 -39.90 23.49 -29.31
N ARG A 55 -39.57 22.84 -28.16
CA ARG A 55 -40.35 21.68 -27.69
C ARG A 55 -40.07 21.04 -26.32
N ASP A 56 -39.15 21.51 -25.53
CA ASP A 56 -38.83 20.82 -24.28
C ASP A 56 -39.64 21.38 -23.09
N LEU A 57 -40.82 20.79 -22.84
CA LEU A 57 -41.53 21.00 -21.58
C LEU A 57 -40.75 20.35 -20.44
N VAL A 58 -40.46 21.10 -19.39
CA VAL A 58 -39.78 20.60 -18.19
C VAL A 58 -40.74 20.64 -16.99
N SER A 59 -40.46 19.79 -15.98
CA SER A 59 -41.31 19.75 -14.78
C SER A 59 -41.24 21.08 -13.99
N PRO A 60 -42.27 21.39 -13.17
CA PRO A 60 -42.31 22.58 -12.32
C PRO A 60 -41.07 22.66 -11.39
N GLU A 61 -40.63 21.52 -10.85
CA GLU A 61 -39.42 21.43 -9.99
C GLU A 61 -38.15 21.78 -10.78
N CYS A 62 -38.09 21.37 -12.04
CA CYS A 62 -36.95 21.71 -12.91
C CYS A 62 -36.94 23.23 -13.20
N LEU A 63 -38.10 23.84 -13.48
CA LEU A 63 -38.23 25.27 -13.67
C LEU A 63 -37.79 26.07 -12.43
N ALA A 64 -38.27 25.68 -11.25
CA ALA A 64 -37.89 26.33 -10.00
C ALA A 64 -36.35 26.29 -9.79
N LEU A 65 -35.72 25.16 -10.13
CA LEU A 65 -34.26 25.04 -10.08
C LEU A 65 -33.56 25.92 -11.13
N ILE A 66 -34.09 26.02 -12.35
CA ILE A 66 -33.57 26.91 -13.39
C ILE A 66 -33.63 28.35 -12.91
N HIS A 67 -34.73 28.81 -12.33
CA HIS A 67 -34.86 30.14 -11.74
C HIS A 67 -33.77 30.39 -10.67
N SER A 68 -33.59 29.45 -9.75
CA SER A 68 -32.53 29.56 -8.74
C SER A 68 -31.12 29.66 -9.33
N TYR A 69 -30.85 28.96 -10.45
CA TYR A 69 -29.55 29.07 -11.13
C TYR A 69 -29.39 30.39 -11.91
N VAL A 70 -30.50 30.99 -12.39
CA VAL A 70 -30.49 32.34 -12.96
C VAL A 70 -30.17 33.35 -11.88
N GLU A 71 -30.84 33.31 -10.72
CA GLU A 71 -30.56 34.16 -9.55
C GLU A 71 -29.11 34.03 -9.05
N LYS A 72 -28.52 32.86 -9.18
CA LYS A 72 -27.11 32.63 -8.86
C LYS A 72 -26.13 33.13 -9.94
N GLY A 73 -26.61 33.67 -11.06
CA GLY A 73 -25.79 34.10 -12.19
C GLY A 73 -25.11 32.91 -12.92
N ALA A 74 -25.54 31.68 -12.64
CA ALA A 74 -24.92 30.48 -13.19
C ALA A 74 -25.37 30.17 -14.62
N ILE A 75 -26.58 30.58 -14.97
CA ILE A 75 -27.15 30.47 -16.32
C ILE A 75 -27.83 31.79 -16.71
N VAL A 76 -27.86 32.03 -17.99
CA VAL A 76 -28.54 33.22 -18.57
C VAL A 76 -29.40 32.77 -19.76
N ARG A 77 -30.35 33.62 -20.09
CA ARG A 77 -31.10 33.47 -21.32
C ARG A 77 -30.16 33.56 -22.53
N SER A 78 -30.28 32.62 -23.45
CA SER A 78 -29.46 32.58 -24.66
C SER A 78 -30.28 33.03 -25.89
N HIS A 79 -29.68 33.83 -26.74
CA HIS A 79 -30.26 34.28 -28.01
C HIS A 79 -29.44 33.78 -29.23
N ARG A 80 -28.69 32.66 -29.03
CA ARG A 80 -27.85 32.11 -30.10
C ARG A 80 -28.69 31.42 -31.14
N SER A 81 -28.42 31.74 -32.43
CA SER A 81 -29.04 31.08 -33.56
C SER A 81 -28.59 29.62 -33.70
N LEU A 82 -27.31 29.32 -33.35
CA LEU A 82 -26.73 27.96 -33.41
C LEU A 82 -26.00 27.63 -32.13
N CYS A 83 -26.37 26.51 -31.53
CA CYS A 83 -25.75 26.00 -30.31
C CYS A 83 -25.81 24.47 -30.22
N HIS A 84 -24.98 23.90 -29.34
CA HIS A 84 -25.12 22.51 -28.93
C HIS A 84 -26.06 22.45 -27.71
N THR A 85 -27.17 21.77 -27.87
CA THR A 85 -28.19 21.68 -26.83
C THR A 85 -28.10 20.33 -26.14
N SER A 86 -28.12 20.34 -24.80
CA SER A 86 -28.11 19.12 -23.98
C SER A 86 -29.38 19.04 -23.13
N PRO A 87 -29.90 17.83 -22.84
CA PRO A 87 -31.09 17.66 -22.00
C PRO A 87 -30.87 18.15 -20.57
N ILE A 88 -31.96 18.68 -19.95
CA ILE A 88 -31.94 19.09 -18.55
C ILE A 88 -33.21 18.54 -17.86
N PHE A 89 -33.05 18.07 -16.63
CA PHE A 89 -34.14 17.50 -15.83
C PHE A 89 -33.82 17.59 -14.33
N ALA A 90 -34.84 17.46 -13.50
CA ALA A 90 -34.75 17.41 -12.07
C ALA A 90 -34.83 15.98 -11.53
N ILE A 91 -34.01 15.65 -10.55
CA ILE A 91 -34.07 14.40 -9.79
C ILE A 91 -34.21 14.67 -8.31
N PRO A 92 -35.01 13.85 -7.57
CA PRO A 92 -35.13 14.02 -6.12
C PRO A 92 -33.81 13.74 -5.39
N LYS A 93 -33.53 14.52 -4.33
CA LYS A 93 -32.44 14.28 -3.39
C LYS A 93 -32.91 13.41 -2.25
N ALA A 94 -32.02 12.57 -1.72
CA ALA A 94 -32.30 11.78 -0.52
C ALA A 94 -32.56 12.65 0.74
N SER A 95 -32.03 13.87 0.76
CA SER A 95 -32.23 14.85 1.84
C SER A 95 -33.48 15.74 1.67
N GLY A 96 -34.32 15.44 0.71
CA GLY A 96 -35.45 16.28 0.31
C GLY A 96 -35.11 17.30 -0.77
N GLY A 97 -36.14 17.78 -1.50
CA GLY A 97 -35.98 18.67 -2.64
C GLY A 97 -35.40 17.98 -3.88
N HIS A 98 -35.04 18.77 -4.89
CA HIS A 98 -34.58 18.27 -6.20
C HIS A 98 -33.16 18.78 -6.53
N ARG A 99 -32.52 18.09 -7.46
CA ARG A 99 -31.21 18.47 -8.06
C ARG A 99 -31.39 18.62 -9.55
N LEU A 100 -30.89 19.71 -10.09
CA LEU A 100 -30.84 19.93 -11.54
C LEU A 100 -29.73 19.06 -12.15
N ILE A 101 -30.09 18.28 -13.14
CA ILE A 101 -29.15 17.47 -13.91
C ILE A 101 -29.06 18.03 -15.32
N PHE A 102 -27.86 18.35 -15.73
CA PHE A 102 -27.53 18.73 -17.10
C PHE A 102 -26.80 17.57 -17.76
N ASP A 103 -27.46 16.92 -18.73
CA ASP A 103 -26.93 15.70 -19.35
C ASP A 103 -25.90 16.03 -20.45
N LEU A 104 -24.67 16.08 -20.05
CA LEU A 104 -23.53 16.41 -20.91
C LEU A 104 -22.84 15.16 -21.51
N ARG A 105 -23.44 13.98 -21.45
CA ARG A 105 -22.81 12.72 -21.94
C ARG A 105 -22.41 12.87 -23.40
N THR A 106 -23.28 13.39 -24.26
CA THR A 106 -22.99 13.62 -25.70
C THR A 106 -21.87 14.65 -25.88
N LEU A 107 -21.92 15.80 -25.20
CA LEU A 107 -20.86 16.80 -25.27
C LEU A 107 -19.50 16.24 -24.79
N ASN A 108 -19.51 15.43 -23.74
CA ASN A 108 -18.29 14.84 -23.16
C ASN A 108 -17.56 13.92 -24.16
N THR A 109 -18.23 13.34 -25.16
CA THR A 109 -17.56 12.56 -26.23
C THR A 109 -16.68 13.44 -27.14
N HIS A 110 -16.99 14.73 -27.23
CA HIS A 110 -16.25 15.72 -28.03
C HIS A 110 -15.14 16.42 -27.25
N ILE A 111 -15.04 16.20 -25.94
CA ILE A 111 -14.06 16.84 -25.07
C ILE A 111 -12.93 15.86 -24.80
N ARG A 112 -11.67 16.35 -24.86
CA ARG A 112 -10.49 15.54 -24.51
C ARG A 112 -10.63 15.00 -23.10
N PRO A 113 -10.63 13.68 -22.91
CA PRO A 113 -10.65 13.11 -21.57
C PRO A 113 -9.34 13.43 -20.85
N LEU A 114 -9.43 14.05 -19.70
CA LEU A 114 -8.30 14.37 -18.84
C LEU A 114 -8.46 13.63 -17.53
N SER A 115 -7.46 12.83 -17.17
CA SER A 115 -7.45 12.11 -15.90
C SER A 115 -6.73 12.90 -14.81
N THR A 116 -7.23 12.84 -13.59
CA THR A 116 -6.52 13.33 -12.42
C THR A 116 -6.66 12.36 -11.28
N ARG A 117 -5.64 12.32 -10.42
CA ARG A 117 -5.70 11.58 -9.15
C ARG A 117 -6.15 12.53 -8.07
N PHE A 118 -7.30 12.24 -7.47
CA PHE A 118 -7.80 13.01 -6.35
C PHE A 118 -7.12 12.56 -5.05
N THR A 119 -6.86 13.53 -4.18
CA THR A 119 -6.29 13.29 -2.86
C THR A 119 -7.44 13.01 -1.88
N GLY A 120 -7.76 11.74 -1.68
CA GLY A 120 -8.92 11.36 -0.85
C GLY A 120 -8.51 10.70 0.48
N HIS A 121 -9.43 9.90 1.01
CA HIS A 121 -9.35 9.20 2.29
C HIS A 121 -8.06 8.37 2.47
N GLN A 122 -7.51 7.76 1.40
CA GLN A 122 -6.24 7.02 1.51
C GLN A 122 -5.07 7.92 1.91
N ARG A 123 -5.06 9.18 1.46
CA ARG A 123 -4.02 10.13 1.84
C ARG A 123 -4.20 10.59 3.28
N LEU A 124 -5.43 10.83 3.72
CA LEU A 124 -5.71 11.15 5.12
C LEU A 124 -5.27 10.00 6.04
N ARG A 125 -5.59 8.75 5.67
CA ARG A 125 -5.14 7.55 6.38
C ARG A 125 -3.63 7.52 6.63
N GLN A 126 -2.83 7.98 5.66
CA GLN A 126 -1.37 8.02 5.78
C GLN A 126 -0.85 9.16 6.64
N LEU A 127 -1.54 10.30 6.62
CA LEU A 127 -1.05 11.56 7.19
C LEU A 127 -1.59 11.86 8.59
N LEU A 128 -2.80 11.39 8.93
CA LEU A 128 -3.45 11.72 10.20
C LEU A 128 -2.68 11.13 11.38
N PRO A 129 -2.11 11.96 12.28
CA PRO A 129 -1.43 11.47 13.48
C PRO A 129 -2.43 10.99 14.53
N GLN A 130 -1.96 10.12 15.42
CA GLN A 130 -2.75 9.76 16.59
C GLN A 130 -2.99 10.98 17.49
N GLY A 131 -4.20 11.10 18.02
CA GLY A 131 -4.59 12.20 18.88
C GLY A 131 -4.84 13.54 18.17
N ALA A 132 -4.74 13.61 16.84
CA ALA A 132 -4.97 14.84 16.09
C ALA A 132 -6.40 15.36 16.22
N TRP A 133 -6.55 16.68 16.29
CA TRP A 133 -7.82 17.38 16.22
C TRP A 133 -8.14 17.71 14.77
N MET A 134 -9.37 17.46 14.33
CA MET A 134 -9.82 17.62 12.95
C MET A 134 -10.98 18.60 12.85
N ALA A 135 -11.06 19.33 11.74
CA ALA A 135 -12.19 20.19 11.38
C ALA A 135 -12.42 20.15 9.87
N CYS A 136 -13.67 20.33 9.41
CA CYS A 136 -14.03 20.24 7.99
C CYS A 136 -14.71 21.50 7.49
N LEU A 137 -14.46 21.85 6.21
CA LEU A 137 -15.13 22.89 5.47
C LEU A 137 -15.76 22.33 4.20
N ASP A 138 -16.92 22.86 3.82
CA ASP A 138 -17.63 22.58 2.56
C ASP A 138 -17.70 23.88 1.75
N ILE A 139 -17.28 23.83 0.46
CA ILE A 139 -17.38 24.98 -0.45
C ILE A 139 -18.76 24.96 -1.09
N GLN A 140 -19.53 26.02 -0.87
CA GLN A 140 -20.88 26.17 -1.42
C GLN A 140 -20.82 26.27 -2.95
N ASP A 141 -21.66 25.52 -3.68
CA ASP A 141 -21.83 25.61 -5.14
C ASP A 141 -20.48 25.60 -5.93
N ALA A 142 -19.53 24.79 -5.50
CA ALA A 142 -18.11 24.83 -5.86
C ALA A 142 -17.81 25.12 -7.33
N TYR A 143 -18.36 24.34 -8.27
CA TYR A 143 -18.07 24.54 -9.71
C TYR A 143 -18.61 25.85 -10.26
N LEU A 144 -19.72 26.37 -9.71
CA LEU A 144 -20.35 27.58 -10.20
C LEU A 144 -19.48 28.82 -10.02
N HIS A 145 -18.48 28.79 -9.12
CA HIS A 145 -17.51 29.88 -8.96
C HIS A 145 -16.64 30.10 -10.21
N VAL A 146 -16.48 29.08 -11.05
CA VAL A 146 -15.58 29.12 -12.20
C VAL A 146 -16.30 29.57 -13.45
N ARG A 147 -15.91 30.73 -13.98
CA ARG A 147 -16.51 31.31 -15.19
C ARG A 147 -16.17 30.48 -16.44
N MET A 148 -17.14 30.29 -17.34
CA MET A 148 -16.91 29.79 -18.70
C MET A 148 -16.56 30.91 -19.67
N HIS A 149 -15.54 30.66 -20.50
CA HIS A 149 -15.21 31.62 -21.58
C HIS A 149 -16.38 31.76 -22.55
N PRO A 150 -16.70 32.98 -23.06
CA PRO A 150 -17.85 33.21 -23.96
C PRO A 150 -17.91 32.27 -25.15
N SER A 151 -16.73 31.90 -25.74
CA SER A 151 -16.68 30.96 -26.87
C SER A 151 -17.09 29.52 -26.51
N ALA A 152 -17.06 29.15 -25.23
CA ALA A 152 -17.44 27.81 -24.76
C ALA A 152 -18.94 27.69 -24.50
N ARG A 153 -19.63 28.78 -24.18
CA ARG A 153 -21.03 28.79 -23.73
C ARG A 153 -22.00 28.22 -24.80
N LYS A 154 -21.72 28.44 -26.07
CA LYS A 154 -22.52 27.87 -27.18
C LYS A 154 -22.60 26.35 -27.17
N PHE A 155 -21.72 25.65 -26.45
CA PHE A 155 -21.73 24.22 -26.27
C PHE A 155 -22.46 23.76 -24.97
N LEU A 156 -22.91 24.72 -24.16
CA LEU A 156 -23.50 24.50 -22.85
C LEU A 156 -24.92 25.07 -22.79
N CYS A 157 -25.66 24.91 -23.88
CA CYS A 157 -27.03 25.37 -24.00
C CYS A 157 -28.03 24.26 -23.67
N PHE A 158 -29.21 24.66 -23.22
CA PHE A 158 -30.35 23.79 -23.02
C PHE A 158 -31.68 24.55 -23.27
N GLN A 159 -32.74 23.80 -23.38
CA GLN A 159 -34.10 24.34 -23.60
C GLN A 159 -35.00 24.02 -22.41
N ALA A 160 -35.87 24.94 -22.05
CA ALA A 160 -36.92 24.75 -21.06
C ALA A 160 -38.11 25.65 -21.38
N ASN A 161 -39.26 25.06 -21.61
CA ASN A 161 -40.53 25.76 -21.87
C ASN A 161 -40.41 26.91 -22.89
N ASP A 162 -40.02 26.62 -24.12
CA ASP A 162 -39.86 27.59 -25.21
C ASP A 162 -38.77 28.69 -24.96
N LEU A 163 -37.94 28.51 -23.96
CA LEU A 163 -36.83 29.39 -23.69
C LEU A 163 -35.51 28.64 -23.82
N GLN A 164 -34.54 29.33 -24.38
CA GLN A 164 -33.18 28.84 -24.46
C GLN A 164 -32.31 29.50 -23.38
N PHE A 165 -31.46 28.67 -22.77
CA PHE A 165 -30.52 29.09 -21.73
C PHE A 165 -29.11 28.62 -22.05
N GLU A 166 -28.09 29.28 -21.51
CA GLU A 166 -26.70 28.85 -21.56
C GLU A 166 -26.04 28.98 -20.20
N PHE A 167 -25.14 28.04 -19.86
CA PHE A 167 -24.31 28.16 -18.65
C PHE A 167 -23.22 29.20 -18.83
N THR A 168 -23.12 30.13 -17.89
CA THR A 168 -22.06 31.17 -17.78
C THR A 168 -20.86 30.68 -16.97
N CYS A 169 -21.05 29.67 -16.16
CA CYS A 169 -20.05 29.06 -15.27
C CYS A 169 -19.95 27.56 -15.51
N LEU A 170 -18.99 26.92 -14.83
CA LEU A 170 -18.67 25.49 -14.98
C LEU A 170 -19.84 24.63 -14.48
N PRO A 171 -20.52 23.88 -15.36
CA PRO A 171 -21.67 23.08 -14.95
C PRO A 171 -21.24 21.76 -14.34
N PHE A 172 -22.11 21.22 -13.48
CA PHE A 172 -22.05 19.81 -13.07
C PHE A 172 -22.33 18.91 -14.30
N GLY A 173 -21.65 17.73 -14.34
CA GLY A 173 -21.80 16.79 -15.47
C GLY A 173 -20.71 16.91 -16.54
N LEU A 174 -19.95 18.00 -16.60
CA LEU A 174 -18.83 18.11 -17.50
C LEU A 174 -17.64 17.25 -17.03
N ASN A 175 -17.12 16.36 -17.87
CA ASN A 175 -16.11 15.38 -17.50
C ASN A 175 -14.80 15.98 -16.96
N ILE A 176 -14.46 17.21 -17.38
CA ILE A 176 -13.26 17.93 -16.93
C ILE A 176 -13.49 18.80 -15.69
N ALA A 177 -14.74 18.99 -15.24
CA ALA A 177 -15.06 19.90 -14.12
C ALA A 177 -14.29 19.57 -12.83
N PRO A 178 -14.20 18.28 -12.40
CA PRO A 178 -13.44 17.91 -11.22
C PRO A 178 -11.96 18.26 -11.31
N LEU A 179 -11.34 18.05 -12.47
CA LEU A 179 -9.92 18.38 -12.71
C LEU A 179 -9.68 19.89 -12.67
N VAL A 180 -10.53 20.64 -13.36
CA VAL A 180 -10.46 22.12 -13.43
C VAL A 180 -10.54 22.70 -12.03
N PHE A 181 -11.57 22.31 -11.28
CA PHE A 181 -11.79 22.80 -9.92
C PHE A 181 -10.63 22.46 -8.98
N THR A 182 -10.19 21.20 -8.99
CA THR A 182 -9.01 20.77 -8.19
C THR A 182 -7.76 21.58 -8.58
N SER A 183 -7.57 21.87 -9.87
CA SER A 183 -6.41 22.64 -10.34
C SER A 183 -6.45 24.09 -9.89
N ILE A 184 -7.64 24.67 -9.77
CA ILE A 184 -7.86 26.04 -9.24
C ILE A 184 -7.60 26.06 -7.72
N LEU A 185 -8.00 25.04 -6.97
CA LEU A 185 -7.73 24.97 -5.54
C LEU A 185 -6.25 24.74 -5.18
N ARG A 186 -5.47 24.10 -6.06
CA ARG A 186 -4.06 23.75 -5.78
C ARG A 186 -3.19 24.90 -5.28
N PRO A 187 -3.21 26.11 -5.86
CA PRO A 187 -2.43 27.25 -5.35
C PRO A 187 -2.78 27.61 -3.90
N ILE A 188 -4.08 27.62 -3.55
CA ILE A 188 -4.58 27.89 -2.20
C ILE A 188 -4.08 26.81 -1.22
N ILE A 189 -4.24 25.53 -1.58
CA ILE A 189 -3.75 24.43 -0.75
C ILE A 189 -2.21 24.49 -0.59
N LYS A 190 -1.48 24.89 -1.63
CA LYS A 190 -0.03 25.11 -1.55
C LYS A 190 0.33 26.25 -0.61
N GLN A 191 -0.39 27.37 -0.66
CA GLN A 191 -0.22 28.50 0.26
C GLN A 191 -0.45 28.06 1.70
N LEU A 192 -1.59 27.43 2.01
CA LEU A 192 -1.92 26.96 3.36
C LEU A 192 -0.89 25.98 3.93
N ARG A 193 -0.38 25.07 3.10
CA ARG A 193 0.71 24.17 3.50
C ARG A 193 2.03 24.91 3.72
N GLY A 194 2.29 25.97 2.98
CA GLY A 194 3.42 26.87 3.22
C GLY A 194 3.31 27.59 4.56
N GLU A 195 2.08 27.88 5.00
CA GLU A 195 1.77 28.39 6.34
C GLU A 195 1.72 27.30 7.42
N GLN A 196 2.27 26.09 7.15
CA GLN A 196 2.31 24.90 8.03
C GLN A 196 0.93 24.38 8.44
N ILE A 197 -0.11 24.66 7.66
CA ILE A 197 -1.45 24.12 7.89
C ILE A 197 -1.59 22.75 7.23
N ASN A 198 -1.91 21.72 8.01
CA ASN A 198 -2.22 20.40 7.50
C ASN A 198 -3.63 20.41 6.91
N VAL A 199 -3.72 20.36 5.60
CA VAL A 199 -4.99 20.42 4.86
C VAL A 199 -5.01 19.44 3.70
N LEU A 200 -6.15 18.78 3.52
CA LEU A 200 -6.51 18.04 2.31
C LEU A 200 -7.81 18.57 1.74
N ALA A 201 -7.89 18.62 0.43
CA ALA A 201 -9.09 18.96 -0.31
C ALA A 201 -9.47 17.81 -1.25
N TYR A 202 -10.72 17.47 -1.26
CA TYR A 202 -11.34 16.56 -2.22
C TYR A 202 -12.55 17.26 -2.83
N LEU A 203 -12.33 17.90 -3.97
CA LEU A 203 -13.31 18.80 -4.59
C LEU A 203 -13.72 19.92 -3.61
N ASP A 204 -14.98 19.96 -3.25
CA ASP A 204 -15.61 20.92 -2.35
C ASP A 204 -15.40 20.62 -0.85
N ASP A 205 -15.03 19.38 -0.51
CA ASP A 205 -14.82 18.93 0.86
C ASP A 205 -13.34 19.12 1.30
N LEU A 206 -13.10 19.94 2.33
CA LEU A 206 -11.78 20.12 2.91
C LEU A 206 -11.75 19.58 4.35
N ILE A 207 -10.61 18.98 4.72
CA ILE A 207 -10.29 18.59 6.10
C ILE A 207 -8.98 19.22 6.52
N VAL A 208 -8.98 19.79 7.72
CA VAL A 208 -7.80 20.37 8.38
C VAL A 208 -7.56 19.63 9.68
N TRP A 209 -6.29 19.43 10.03
CA TRP A 209 -5.96 18.82 11.33
C TRP A 209 -4.69 19.39 11.94
N ASP A 210 -4.60 19.30 13.29
CA ASP A 210 -3.43 19.66 14.06
C ASP A 210 -3.33 18.84 15.35
N THR A 211 -2.21 18.90 16.05
CA THR A 211 -1.97 18.18 17.30
C THR A 211 -2.75 18.75 18.48
N SER A 212 -3.16 20.02 18.43
CA SER A 212 -3.97 20.66 19.46
C SER A 212 -5.28 21.23 18.92
N ALA A 213 -6.32 21.24 19.76
CA ALA A 213 -7.62 21.83 19.40
C ALA A 213 -7.50 23.33 19.07
N GLN A 214 -6.63 24.08 19.77
CA GLN A 214 -6.44 25.49 19.55
C GLN A 214 -5.77 25.79 18.20
N ASN A 215 -4.72 25.03 17.84
CA ASN A 215 -4.06 25.16 16.54
C ASN A 215 -5.00 24.73 15.40
N CYS A 216 -5.74 23.64 15.56
CA CYS A 216 -6.73 23.20 14.60
C CYS A 216 -7.82 24.29 14.38
N ARG A 217 -8.24 24.97 15.45
CA ARG A 217 -9.17 26.12 15.37
C ARG A 217 -8.57 27.27 14.57
N ARG A 218 -7.31 27.65 14.80
CA ARG A 218 -6.64 28.69 14.01
C ARG A 218 -6.50 28.28 12.55
N ALA A 219 -6.10 27.04 12.31
CA ALA A 219 -5.90 26.48 10.97
C ALA A 219 -7.20 26.48 10.14
N ILE A 220 -8.34 26.08 10.73
CA ILE A 220 -9.62 26.06 10.02
C ILE A 220 -10.13 27.48 9.72
N LEU A 221 -9.99 28.42 10.65
CA LEU A 221 -10.35 29.83 10.44
C LEU A 221 -9.48 30.46 9.34
N ARG A 222 -8.17 30.20 9.37
CA ARG A 222 -7.26 30.69 8.34
C ARG A 222 -7.59 30.09 6.98
N THR A 223 -7.90 28.81 6.93
CA THR A 223 -8.34 28.13 5.70
C THR A 223 -9.60 28.75 5.13
N ALA A 224 -10.60 29.01 5.96
CA ALA A 224 -11.83 29.69 5.55
C ALA A 224 -11.54 31.11 5.02
N SER A 225 -10.73 31.89 5.74
CA SER A 225 -10.33 33.24 5.31
C SER A 225 -9.64 33.25 3.96
N VAL A 226 -8.65 32.36 3.75
CA VAL A 226 -7.93 32.29 2.47
C VAL A 226 -8.86 31.89 1.32
N LEU A 227 -9.79 30.95 1.54
CA LEU A 227 -10.78 30.59 0.53
C LEU A 227 -11.68 31.77 0.17
N GLN A 228 -12.18 32.51 1.16
CA GLN A 228 -13.03 33.69 0.96
C GLN A 228 -12.27 34.86 0.32
N GLU A 229 -11.02 35.09 0.67
CA GLU A 229 -10.12 36.07 0.05
C GLU A 229 -9.92 35.79 -1.45
N HIS A 230 -9.99 34.51 -1.86
CA HIS A 230 -9.90 34.09 -3.27
C HIS A 230 -11.27 33.97 -3.96
N GLY A 231 -12.35 34.35 -3.28
CA GLY A 231 -13.70 34.45 -3.84
C GLY A 231 -14.58 33.20 -3.64
N PHE A 232 -14.14 32.20 -2.89
CA PHE A 232 -14.99 31.05 -2.60
C PHE A 232 -16.00 31.36 -1.48
N LEU A 233 -17.19 30.80 -1.59
CA LEU A 233 -18.21 30.81 -0.55
C LEU A 233 -18.13 29.53 0.28
N ILE A 234 -18.20 29.67 1.59
CA ILE A 234 -18.24 28.54 2.52
C ILE A 234 -19.69 28.19 2.84
N HIS A 235 -20.03 26.92 2.78
CA HIS A 235 -21.35 26.43 3.20
C HIS A 235 -21.35 26.23 4.72
N HIS A 236 -21.90 27.21 5.46
CA HIS A 236 -21.85 27.22 6.92
C HIS A 236 -22.53 25.99 7.55
N ASP A 237 -23.72 25.63 7.07
CA ASP A 237 -24.52 24.54 7.66
C ASP A 237 -23.92 23.15 7.45
N LYS A 238 -23.18 22.92 6.35
CA LYS A 238 -22.51 21.65 6.09
C LYS A 238 -21.11 21.56 6.66
N SER A 239 -20.48 22.71 6.89
CA SER A 239 -19.14 22.75 7.46
C SER A 239 -19.17 22.33 8.92
N GLN A 240 -18.12 21.64 9.35
CA GLN A 240 -17.94 21.18 10.73
C GLN A 240 -16.67 21.84 11.32
N PRO A 241 -16.69 23.15 11.59
CA PRO A 241 -15.49 23.91 11.94
C PRO A 241 -14.98 23.63 13.35
N SER A 242 -15.80 23.11 14.27
CA SER A 242 -15.38 22.81 15.64
C SER A 242 -14.38 21.65 15.66
N PRO A 243 -13.17 21.82 16.20
CA PRO A 243 -12.19 20.75 16.30
C PRO A 243 -12.71 19.55 17.09
N SER A 244 -12.49 18.35 16.58
CA SER A 244 -12.84 17.09 17.22
C SER A 244 -11.86 16.01 16.82
N GLN A 245 -11.63 15.03 17.68
CA GLN A 245 -10.84 13.84 17.41
C GLN A 245 -11.67 12.73 16.74
N LEU A 246 -12.99 12.92 16.64
CA LEU A 246 -13.92 12.10 15.89
C LEU A 246 -14.60 12.97 14.84
N LYS A 247 -14.41 12.66 13.53
CA LYS A 247 -14.88 13.51 12.45
C LYS A 247 -15.36 12.70 11.25
N ASP A 248 -16.48 13.08 10.67
CA ASP A 248 -16.99 12.51 9.43
C ASP A 248 -16.41 13.28 8.24
N TRP A 249 -15.75 12.57 7.30
CA TRP A 249 -15.22 13.15 6.08
C TRP A 249 -15.19 12.11 4.95
N LEU A 250 -15.62 12.49 3.77
CA LEU A 250 -15.75 11.63 2.59
C LEU A 250 -16.44 10.29 2.88
N GLY A 251 -17.53 10.32 3.66
CA GLY A 251 -18.33 9.14 3.96
C GLY A 251 -17.75 8.13 4.95
N PHE A 252 -16.62 8.47 5.57
CA PHE A 252 -16.00 7.72 6.66
C PHE A 252 -15.97 8.55 7.93
N ARG A 253 -16.12 7.87 9.06
CA ARG A 253 -15.92 8.40 10.40
C ARG A 253 -14.51 8.11 10.85
N TRP A 254 -13.73 9.16 11.00
CA TRP A 254 -12.33 9.13 11.40
C TRP A 254 -12.19 9.31 12.90
N ASN A 255 -11.47 8.42 13.56
CA ASN A 255 -11.13 8.51 14.97
C ASN A 255 -9.61 8.58 15.12
N SER A 256 -9.10 9.71 15.61
CA SER A 256 -7.66 9.89 15.81
C SER A 256 -7.18 9.40 17.17
N LEU A 257 -8.04 9.27 18.18
CA LEU A 257 -7.69 8.72 19.49
C LEU A 257 -7.31 7.25 19.38
N THR A 258 -8.18 6.47 18.74
CA THR A 258 -7.90 5.09 18.34
C THR A 258 -7.70 5.09 16.83
N PRO A 259 -6.46 5.29 16.29
CA PRO A 259 -6.22 5.57 14.88
C PRO A 259 -6.96 4.63 13.94
N SER A 260 -8.20 4.97 13.60
CA SER A 260 -9.15 4.08 12.94
C SER A 260 -10.17 4.85 12.09
N ALA A 261 -10.81 4.15 11.17
CA ALA A 261 -11.92 4.68 10.40
C ALA A 261 -13.01 3.63 10.22
N SER A 262 -14.28 4.08 10.23
CA SER A 262 -15.46 3.27 9.95
C SER A 262 -16.37 3.96 8.94
N LEU A 263 -17.35 3.27 8.41
CA LEU A 263 -18.40 3.93 7.60
C LEU A 263 -19.22 4.88 8.47
N THR A 264 -19.61 6.02 7.88
CA THR A 264 -20.62 6.86 8.53
C THR A 264 -21.95 6.12 8.58
N PRO A 265 -22.80 6.35 9.63
CA PRO A 265 -24.10 5.70 9.76
C PRO A 265 -24.96 5.79 8.48
N PRO A 266 -25.11 6.95 7.81
CA PRO A 266 -25.90 7.03 6.59
C PRO A 266 -25.40 6.13 5.44
N ASN A 267 -24.09 5.95 5.32
CA ASN A 267 -23.52 5.10 4.27
C ASN A 267 -23.67 3.61 4.60
N ARG A 268 -23.56 3.26 5.87
CA ARG A 268 -23.83 1.92 6.37
C ARG A 268 -25.29 1.53 6.13
N ASP A 269 -26.22 2.43 6.50
CA ASP A 269 -27.67 2.19 6.39
C ASP A 269 -28.10 2.03 4.92
N LYS A 270 -27.52 2.78 3.98
CA LYS A 270 -27.77 2.62 2.54
C LYS A 270 -27.38 1.23 2.03
N VAL A 271 -26.33 0.62 2.55
CA VAL A 271 -25.94 -0.75 2.17
C VAL A 271 -26.93 -1.75 2.79
N ARG A 272 -27.21 -1.61 4.09
CA ARG A 272 -28.16 -2.48 4.80
C ARG A 272 -29.53 -2.48 4.15
N GLN A 273 -30.08 -1.30 3.88
CA GLN A 273 -31.39 -1.16 3.21
C GLN A 273 -31.40 -1.80 1.83
N HIS A 274 -30.34 -1.60 1.03
CA HIS A 274 -30.24 -2.23 -0.28
C HIS A 274 -30.31 -3.76 -0.17
N CYS A 275 -29.51 -4.34 0.71
CA CYS A 275 -29.49 -5.79 0.94
C CYS A 275 -30.85 -6.30 1.47
N ALA A 276 -31.46 -5.61 2.43
CA ALA A 276 -32.74 -5.98 3.00
C ALA A 276 -33.87 -5.94 1.96
N LEU A 277 -33.93 -4.89 1.13
CA LEU A 277 -34.90 -4.78 0.05
C LEU A 277 -34.75 -5.89 -1.01
N THR A 278 -33.49 -6.22 -1.36
CA THR A 278 -33.23 -7.30 -2.32
C THR A 278 -33.62 -8.66 -1.76
N LEU A 279 -33.34 -8.92 -0.48
CA LEU A 279 -33.81 -10.13 0.22
C LEU A 279 -35.31 -10.24 0.30
N HIS A 280 -36.00 -9.13 0.58
CA HIS A 280 -37.47 -9.08 0.65
C HIS A 280 -38.10 -9.38 -0.71
N ARG A 281 -37.53 -8.87 -1.82
CA ARG A 281 -38.00 -9.15 -3.18
C ARG A 281 -37.80 -10.61 -3.59
N GLY A 282 -36.78 -11.30 -3.06
CA GLY A 282 -36.39 -12.67 -3.40
C GLY A 282 -35.77 -12.82 -4.79
N HIS A 283 -35.54 -11.73 -5.49
CA HIS A 283 -34.94 -11.71 -6.83
C HIS A 283 -34.12 -10.46 -7.06
N THR A 284 -33.22 -10.49 -8.06
CA THR A 284 -32.34 -9.38 -8.44
C THR A 284 -32.01 -9.43 -9.93
N ASN A 285 -31.32 -8.39 -10.42
CA ASN A 285 -30.74 -8.34 -11.74
C ASN A 285 -29.28 -7.84 -11.67
N HIS A 286 -28.58 -7.88 -12.78
CA HIS A 286 -27.16 -7.48 -12.85
C HIS A 286 -26.96 -6.02 -12.44
N GLN A 287 -27.82 -5.10 -12.90
CA GLN A 287 -27.72 -3.67 -12.62
C GLN A 287 -27.89 -3.34 -11.12
N ASP A 288 -28.83 -4.01 -10.45
CA ASP A 288 -29.05 -3.85 -9.01
C ASP A 288 -27.81 -4.30 -8.21
N MET A 289 -27.24 -5.44 -8.59
CA MET A 289 -26.00 -5.94 -7.97
C MET A 289 -24.78 -5.06 -8.30
N GLU A 290 -24.68 -4.47 -9.48
CA GLU A 290 -23.63 -3.48 -9.77
C GLU A 290 -23.75 -2.24 -8.87
N SER A 291 -24.97 -1.77 -8.62
CA SER A 291 -25.21 -0.67 -7.69
C SER A 291 -24.76 -1.01 -6.26
N LEU A 292 -25.09 -2.21 -5.77
CA LEU A 292 -24.61 -2.71 -4.48
C LEU A 292 -23.08 -2.84 -4.47
N MET A 293 -22.50 -3.40 -5.53
CA MET A 293 -21.05 -3.54 -5.70
C MET A 293 -20.33 -2.19 -5.61
N GLY A 294 -20.89 -1.14 -6.18
CA GLY A 294 -20.35 0.22 -6.09
C GLY A 294 -20.26 0.71 -4.63
N ARG A 295 -21.32 0.51 -3.85
CA ARG A 295 -21.37 0.87 -2.43
C ARG A 295 -20.38 0.06 -1.59
N LEU A 296 -20.29 -1.25 -1.85
CA LEU A 296 -19.34 -2.12 -1.17
C LEU A 296 -17.90 -1.84 -1.58
N ALA A 297 -17.65 -1.43 -2.83
CA ALA A 297 -16.33 -1.00 -3.29
C ALA A 297 -15.84 0.24 -2.57
N PHE A 298 -16.74 1.15 -2.22
CA PHE A 298 -16.42 2.30 -1.40
C PHE A 298 -16.02 1.86 0.02
N ALA A 299 -16.84 1.07 0.70
CA ALA A 299 -16.56 0.55 2.05
C ALA A 299 -15.25 -0.25 2.12
N ALA A 300 -14.99 -1.10 1.12
CA ALA A 300 -13.80 -1.95 1.03
C ALA A 300 -12.46 -1.20 0.93
N GLN A 301 -12.49 0.12 0.75
CA GLN A 301 -11.26 0.91 0.71
C GLN A 301 -10.56 1.02 2.07
N LEU A 302 -11.33 1.00 3.15
CA LEU A 302 -10.82 1.08 4.51
C LEU A 302 -11.17 -0.14 5.37
N LEU A 303 -12.25 -0.86 5.06
CA LEU A 303 -12.74 -1.98 5.86
C LEU A 303 -12.26 -3.33 5.28
N PRO A 304 -11.41 -4.08 6.00
CA PRO A 304 -10.84 -5.34 5.51
C PRO A 304 -11.88 -6.42 5.21
N ARG A 305 -12.79 -6.74 6.15
CA ARG A 305 -13.82 -7.77 5.98
C ARG A 305 -14.75 -7.48 4.79
N THR A 306 -15.13 -6.21 4.63
CA THR A 306 -15.91 -5.74 3.48
C THR A 306 -15.23 -6.05 2.15
N ARG A 307 -13.90 -6.03 2.10
CA ARG A 307 -13.13 -6.34 0.90
C ARG A 307 -13.26 -7.81 0.49
N TYR A 308 -13.22 -8.73 1.46
CA TYR A 308 -13.46 -10.16 1.23
C TYR A 308 -14.89 -10.41 0.72
N LEU A 309 -15.88 -9.94 1.44
CA LEU A 309 -17.30 -10.13 1.09
C LEU A 309 -17.65 -9.53 -0.28
N LYS A 310 -17.08 -8.36 -0.62
CA LYS A 310 -17.20 -7.79 -1.96
C LYS A 310 -16.66 -8.73 -3.05
N ARG A 311 -15.57 -9.46 -2.79
CA ARG A 311 -15.04 -10.43 -3.75
C ARG A 311 -15.95 -11.63 -3.90
N SER A 312 -16.57 -12.10 -2.82
CA SER A 312 -17.60 -13.12 -2.86
C SER A 312 -18.76 -12.69 -3.77
N LEU A 313 -19.26 -11.47 -3.59
CA LEU A 313 -20.31 -10.92 -4.47
C LEU A 313 -19.84 -10.84 -5.93
N THR A 314 -18.61 -10.43 -6.19
CA THR A 314 -18.04 -10.40 -7.55
C THR A 314 -18.00 -11.78 -8.22
N GLN A 315 -17.75 -12.84 -7.45
CA GLN A 315 -17.80 -14.21 -7.98
C GLN A 315 -19.24 -14.61 -8.33
N LEU A 316 -20.19 -14.37 -7.43
CA LEU A 316 -21.60 -14.70 -7.62
C LEU A 316 -22.24 -13.93 -8.79
N MET A 317 -21.90 -12.65 -8.96
CA MET A 317 -22.36 -11.83 -10.08
C MET A 317 -21.98 -12.39 -11.46
N ARG A 318 -20.91 -13.19 -11.56
CA ARG A 318 -20.55 -13.83 -12.84
C ARG A 318 -21.54 -14.89 -13.29
N CYS A 319 -22.33 -15.40 -12.38
CA CYS A 319 -23.37 -16.38 -12.66
C CYS A 319 -24.71 -15.70 -13.03
N LEU A 320 -24.85 -14.38 -12.84
CA LEU A 320 -26.04 -13.63 -13.24
C LEU A 320 -25.99 -13.27 -14.73
N PRO A 321 -27.14 -13.32 -15.43
CA PRO A 321 -27.25 -12.81 -16.78
C PRO A 321 -26.82 -11.34 -16.84
N LYS A 322 -26.05 -10.96 -17.87
CA LYS A 322 -25.63 -9.55 -18.06
C LYS A 322 -26.75 -8.67 -18.60
N THR A 323 -27.91 -9.20 -18.76
CA THR A 323 -29.15 -8.50 -19.15
C THR A 323 -29.83 -7.91 -17.92
N ASN A 324 -30.85 -7.06 -18.14
CA ASN A 324 -31.68 -6.58 -17.05
C ASN A 324 -32.77 -7.61 -16.64
N GLU A 325 -32.64 -8.86 -17.09
CA GLU A 325 -33.53 -9.95 -16.68
C GLU A 325 -33.42 -10.20 -15.18
N VAL A 326 -34.56 -10.40 -14.59
CA VAL A 326 -34.68 -10.65 -13.15
C VAL A 326 -34.43 -12.14 -12.89
N SER A 327 -33.52 -12.43 -12.00
CA SER A 327 -33.19 -13.80 -11.58
C SER A 327 -33.52 -14.01 -10.10
N PRO A 328 -34.01 -15.21 -9.70
CA PRO A 328 -34.15 -15.54 -8.28
C PRO A 328 -32.82 -15.51 -7.56
N LEU A 329 -32.83 -15.23 -6.27
CA LEU A 329 -31.59 -15.25 -5.45
C LEU A 329 -31.14 -16.70 -5.27
N SER A 330 -29.87 -16.99 -5.56
CA SER A 330 -29.25 -18.24 -5.16
C SER A 330 -29.07 -18.29 -3.62
N GLU A 331 -28.90 -19.49 -3.07
CA GLU A 331 -28.70 -19.68 -1.63
C GLU A 331 -27.43 -18.95 -1.15
N GLU A 332 -26.33 -19.03 -1.92
CA GLU A 332 -25.08 -18.35 -1.59
C GLU A 332 -25.25 -16.83 -1.63
N LEU A 333 -25.97 -16.29 -2.62
CA LEU A 333 -26.22 -14.85 -2.70
C LEU A 333 -27.13 -14.39 -1.56
N THR A 334 -28.15 -15.18 -1.22
CA THR A 334 -29.04 -14.92 -0.08
C THR A 334 -28.26 -14.88 1.22
N THR A 335 -27.38 -15.84 1.47
CA THR A 335 -26.52 -15.90 2.65
C THR A 335 -25.59 -14.69 2.72
N LEU A 336 -24.98 -14.31 1.59
CA LEU A 336 -24.11 -13.14 1.51
C LEU A 336 -24.85 -11.84 1.79
N LEU A 337 -26.05 -11.66 1.21
CA LEU A 337 -26.89 -10.48 1.45
C LEU A 337 -27.36 -10.41 2.92
N ARG A 338 -27.71 -11.55 3.54
CA ARG A 338 -28.02 -11.61 4.98
C ARG A 338 -26.85 -11.16 5.84
N THR A 339 -25.64 -11.58 5.50
CA THR A 339 -24.41 -11.13 6.20
C THR A 339 -24.30 -9.60 6.20
N TRP A 340 -24.59 -8.95 5.07
CA TRP A 340 -24.55 -7.48 4.97
C TRP A 340 -25.73 -6.78 5.66
N ALA A 341 -26.90 -7.38 5.62
CA ALA A 341 -28.13 -6.78 6.17
C ALA A 341 -28.20 -6.90 7.70
N LEU A 342 -27.82 -8.05 8.24
CA LEU A 342 -28.16 -8.46 9.61
C LEU A 342 -26.96 -8.51 10.57
N THR A 343 -25.73 -8.54 10.06
CA THR A 343 -24.55 -8.60 10.94
C THR A 343 -23.89 -7.22 11.11
N ASP A 344 -22.94 -7.16 12.01
CA ASP A 344 -22.07 -6.02 12.25
C ASP A 344 -20.92 -5.87 11.23
N ALA A 345 -20.99 -6.62 10.11
CA ALA A 345 -19.96 -6.59 9.07
C ALA A 345 -19.64 -5.18 8.55
N LEU A 346 -20.62 -4.28 8.58
CA LEU A 346 -20.46 -2.88 8.20
C LEU A 346 -20.06 -1.95 9.35
N GLU A 347 -20.02 -2.46 10.59
CA GLU A 347 -19.58 -1.72 11.77
C GLU A 347 -18.08 -1.88 12.03
N GLU A 348 -17.44 -2.66 11.18
CA GLU A 348 -16.00 -2.87 11.23
C GLU A 348 -15.24 -1.54 11.25
N VAL A 349 -14.19 -1.52 12.07
CA VAL A 349 -13.28 -0.39 12.21
C VAL A 349 -11.94 -0.77 11.60
N GLY A 350 -11.57 -0.07 10.53
CA GLY A 350 -10.28 -0.29 9.87
C GLY A 350 -9.15 0.54 10.49
N PRO A 351 -7.99 -0.05 10.84
CA PRO A 351 -6.87 0.71 11.37
C PRO A 351 -6.31 1.68 10.32
N LEU A 352 -5.92 2.87 10.74
CA LEU A 352 -5.33 3.88 9.84
C LEU A 352 -3.92 3.50 9.40
N ARG A 353 -3.14 2.90 10.29
CA ARG A 353 -1.77 2.46 10.03
C ARG A 353 -1.68 0.96 10.23
N PRO A 354 -0.84 0.26 9.44
CA PRO A 354 -0.47 -1.10 9.80
C PRO A 354 0.21 -1.05 11.17
N SER A 355 -0.20 -1.92 12.06
CA SER A 355 0.48 -2.13 13.34
C SER A 355 1.90 -2.61 13.08
N GLN A 356 2.83 -2.33 13.98
CA GLN A 356 4.10 -3.05 13.99
C GLN A 356 3.80 -4.52 14.29
N PRO A 357 4.51 -5.45 13.65
CA PRO A 357 4.30 -6.86 13.95
C PRO A 357 4.81 -7.20 15.35
N ASP A 358 3.97 -7.85 16.14
CA ASP A 358 4.36 -8.43 17.44
C ASP A 358 5.11 -9.74 17.21
N THR A 359 4.72 -10.49 16.18
CA THR A 359 5.30 -11.79 15.81
C THR A 359 5.54 -11.84 14.31
N THR A 360 6.63 -12.50 13.92
CA THR A 360 6.95 -12.74 12.51
C THR A 360 7.08 -14.24 12.26
N ILE A 361 6.41 -14.74 11.22
CA ILE A 361 6.42 -16.15 10.82
C ILE A 361 6.82 -16.26 9.35
N TRP A 362 7.65 -17.26 9.02
CA TRP A 362 7.99 -17.66 7.67
C TRP A 362 7.30 -18.98 7.35
N THR A 363 6.65 -19.06 6.21
CA THR A 363 5.84 -20.20 5.79
C THR A 363 6.29 -20.72 4.45
N ASP A 364 6.23 -22.03 4.26
CA ASP A 364 6.47 -22.69 2.98
C ASP A 364 5.65 -23.98 2.86
N ALA A 365 5.32 -24.34 1.62
CA ALA A 365 4.64 -25.58 1.28
C ALA A 365 5.34 -26.31 0.14
N SER A 366 5.46 -27.62 0.27
CA SER A 366 5.85 -28.52 -0.81
C SER A 366 4.68 -29.44 -1.20
N ARG A 367 4.89 -30.32 -2.18
CA ARG A 367 3.93 -31.38 -2.49
C ARG A 367 3.80 -32.44 -1.39
N HIS A 368 4.74 -32.48 -0.47
CA HIS A 368 4.81 -33.47 0.58
C HIS A 368 4.26 -33.02 1.91
N GLY A 369 4.46 -31.72 2.23
CA GLY A 369 4.07 -31.19 3.52
C GLY A 369 4.16 -29.68 3.60
N TRP A 370 4.01 -29.20 4.80
CA TRP A 370 4.05 -27.79 5.14
C TRP A 370 5.04 -27.52 6.30
N GLY A 371 5.59 -26.32 6.33
CA GLY A 371 6.48 -25.90 7.38
C GLY A 371 6.43 -24.41 7.65
N PHE A 372 6.60 -24.02 8.91
CA PHE A 372 6.74 -22.63 9.32
C PHE A 372 7.55 -22.51 10.60
N HIS A 373 8.13 -21.32 10.79
CA HIS A 373 8.88 -20.98 11.99
C HIS A 373 8.69 -19.51 12.37
N ASP A 374 8.96 -19.18 13.61
CA ASP A 374 8.96 -17.81 14.12
C ASP A 374 10.38 -17.21 14.23
N THR A 375 10.47 -15.98 14.75
CA THR A 375 11.74 -15.27 15.00
C THR A 375 12.57 -15.90 16.13
N ALA A 376 11.95 -16.64 17.07
CA ALA A 376 12.62 -17.31 18.16
C ALA A 376 13.20 -18.67 17.76
N GLY A 377 12.97 -19.11 16.50
CA GLY A 377 13.41 -20.41 16.03
C GLY A 377 12.46 -21.56 16.35
N ASN A 378 11.29 -21.29 16.93
CA ASN A 378 10.27 -22.30 17.13
C ASN A 378 9.71 -22.74 15.78
N THR A 379 9.65 -24.04 15.55
CA THR A 379 9.25 -24.63 14.27
C THR A 379 7.98 -25.46 14.40
N ARG A 380 7.22 -25.54 13.31
CA ARG A 380 6.12 -26.49 13.12
C ARG A 380 6.19 -27.02 11.70
N ARG A 381 5.86 -28.32 11.53
CA ARG A 381 5.77 -28.95 10.23
C ARG A 381 4.78 -30.10 10.26
N GLY A 382 4.36 -30.53 9.08
CA GLY A 382 3.48 -31.69 8.94
C GLY A 382 3.35 -32.13 7.49
N SER A 383 2.71 -33.28 7.30
CA SER A 383 2.41 -33.85 5.98
C SER A 383 0.97 -33.55 5.59
N TRP A 384 0.72 -33.45 4.29
CA TRP A 384 -0.62 -33.32 3.74
C TRP A 384 -1.40 -34.61 3.84
N ASN A 385 -2.69 -34.53 4.13
CA ASN A 385 -3.57 -35.65 3.90
C ASN A 385 -3.83 -35.85 2.39
N THR A 386 -4.42 -36.97 1.99
CA THR A 386 -4.65 -37.32 0.58
C THR A 386 -5.44 -36.27 -0.19
N ARG A 387 -6.44 -35.64 0.44
CA ARG A 387 -7.27 -34.58 -0.18
C ARG A 387 -6.47 -33.29 -0.38
N GLN A 388 -5.67 -32.91 0.61
CA GLN A 388 -4.82 -31.72 0.54
C GLN A 388 -3.70 -31.90 -0.48
N ALA A 389 -3.01 -33.03 -0.50
CA ALA A 389 -1.92 -33.32 -1.45
C ALA A 389 -2.31 -33.16 -2.92
N ALA A 390 -3.59 -33.35 -3.25
CA ALA A 390 -4.13 -33.17 -4.60
C ALA A 390 -4.31 -31.69 -5.00
N LEU A 391 -4.18 -30.73 -4.06
CA LEU A 391 -4.41 -29.32 -4.33
C LEU A 391 -3.24 -28.69 -5.09
N HIS A 392 -3.54 -27.58 -5.77
CA HIS A 392 -2.49 -26.76 -6.40
C HIS A 392 -1.56 -26.17 -5.35
N ILE A 393 -0.26 -26.07 -5.66
CA ILE A 393 0.76 -25.58 -4.71
C ILE A 393 0.40 -24.22 -4.08
N SER A 394 -0.18 -23.29 -4.83
CA SER A 394 -0.59 -22.00 -4.28
C SER A 394 -1.70 -22.10 -3.22
N ALA A 395 -2.53 -23.14 -3.28
CA ALA A 395 -3.54 -23.42 -2.25
C ALA A 395 -2.89 -24.05 -1.01
N LEU A 396 -1.91 -24.93 -1.20
CA LEU A 396 -1.10 -25.52 -0.11
C LEU A 396 -0.34 -24.44 0.65
N GLU A 397 0.27 -23.50 -0.06
CA GLU A 397 0.93 -22.34 0.54
C GLU A 397 -0.02 -21.50 1.40
N LEU A 398 -1.23 -21.24 0.88
CA LEU A 398 -2.23 -20.47 1.63
C LEU A 398 -2.76 -21.25 2.85
N LEU A 399 -2.90 -22.59 2.74
CA LEU A 399 -3.23 -23.47 3.88
C LEU A 399 -2.12 -23.45 4.94
N THR A 400 -0.85 -23.40 4.53
CA THR A 400 0.26 -23.27 5.49
C THR A 400 0.18 -21.97 6.26
N ILE A 401 -0.20 -20.86 5.63
CA ILE A 401 -0.47 -19.60 6.30
C ILE A 401 -1.64 -19.74 7.29
N GLN A 402 -2.70 -20.44 6.90
CA GLN A 402 -3.84 -20.73 7.79
C GLN A 402 -3.39 -21.48 9.04
N PHE A 403 -2.59 -22.56 8.87
CA PHE A 403 -2.09 -23.34 10.00
C PHE A 403 -1.15 -22.54 10.90
N ALA A 404 -0.30 -21.68 10.32
CA ALA A 404 0.58 -20.82 11.07
C ALA A 404 -0.19 -19.84 11.97
N LEU A 405 -1.24 -19.22 11.44
CA LEU A 405 -2.09 -18.28 12.17
C LEU A 405 -2.94 -18.95 13.27
N ASP A 406 -3.27 -20.23 13.11
CA ASP A 406 -4.02 -20.99 14.10
C ASP A 406 -3.14 -21.74 15.11
N SER A 407 -1.82 -21.70 14.92
CA SER A 407 -0.85 -22.38 15.76
C SER A 407 -0.64 -21.71 17.13
N THR A 408 0.03 -22.46 18.02
CA THR A 408 0.48 -21.95 19.33
C THR A 408 1.66 -20.98 19.26
N LEU A 409 2.25 -20.75 18.09
CA LEU A 409 3.30 -19.75 17.89
C LEU A 409 2.74 -18.31 17.81
N VAL A 410 1.42 -18.17 17.72
CA VAL A 410 0.74 -16.89 17.65
C VAL A 410 -0.17 -16.74 18.84
N GLU A 411 -0.02 -15.64 19.59
CA GLU A 411 -0.91 -15.32 20.70
C GLU A 411 -2.13 -14.51 20.22
N PRO A 412 -3.31 -14.69 20.86
CA PRO A 412 -4.47 -13.87 20.55
C PRO A 412 -4.19 -12.35 20.69
N GLY A 413 -4.75 -11.56 19.80
CA GLY A 413 -4.60 -10.10 19.80
C GLY A 413 -3.38 -9.57 19.06
N GLN A 414 -2.46 -10.43 18.64
CA GLN A 414 -1.21 -10.04 17.99
C GLN A 414 -1.40 -9.55 16.54
N CYS A 415 -0.47 -8.68 16.14
CA CYS A 415 -0.20 -8.34 14.75
C CYS A 415 0.91 -9.26 14.22
N VAL A 416 0.59 -10.12 13.25
CA VAL A 416 1.47 -11.16 12.73
C VAL A 416 1.96 -10.83 11.34
N ALA A 417 3.26 -10.65 11.17
CA ALA A 417 3.88 -10.59 9.85
C ALA A 417 4.10 -12.02 9.34
N VAL A 418 3.51 -12.38 8.20
CA VAL A 418 3.69 -13.69 7.58
C VAL A 418 4.44 -13.54 6.26
N PHE A 419 5.60 -14.16 6.19
CA PHE A 419 6.43 -14.23 5.00
C PHE A 419 6.14 -15.50 4.20
N THR A 420 5.91 -15.35 2.90
CA THR A 420 5.78 -16.42 1.91
C THR A 420 6.50 -16.04 0.62
N ASP A 421 7.07 -16.95 -0.07
CA ASP A 421 7.66 -16.74 -1.40
C ASP A 421 6.63 -16.94 -2.53
N ASN A 422 5.49 -17.56 -2.25
CA ASN A 422 4.42 -17.78 -3.21
C ASN A 422 3.64 -16.51 -3.51
N ILE A 423 3.77 -16.02 -4.74
CA ILE A 423 3.13 -14.79 -5.21
C ILE A 423 1.60 -14.87 -5.10
N ALA A 424 0.99 -16.00 -5.40
CA ALA A 424 -0.47 -16.13 -5.38
C ALA A 424 -1.03 -16.13 -3.95
N ALA A 425 -0.37 -16.84 -3.01
CA ALA A 425 -0.72 -16.85 -1.60
C ALA A 425 -0.55 -15.44 -0.97
N PHE A 426 0.57 -14.77 -1.26
CA PHE A 426 0.81 -13.40 -0.83
C PHE A 426 -0.32 -12.45 -1.29
N TYR A 427 -0.68 -12.49 -2.59
CA TYR A 427 -1.75 -11.63 -3.10
C TYR A 427 -3.14 -12.03 -2.60
N ALA A 428 -3.39 -13.31 -2.32
CA ALA A 428 -4.65 -13.74 -1.70
C ALA A 428 -4.79 -13.13 -0.29
N CYS A 429 -3.73 -13.12 0.50
CA CYS A 429 -3.70 -12.44 1.80
C CYS A 429 -3.79 -10.91 1.68
N LEU A 430 -2.96 -10.28 0.84
CA LEU A 430 -2.92 -8.83 0.66
C LEU A 430 -4.25 -8.26 0.15
N LYS A 431 -4.88 -8.97 -0.78
CA LYS A 431 -6.14 -8.56 -1.41
C LYS A 431 -7.36 -9.11 -0.70
N GLN A 432 -7.19 -9.95 0.29
CA GLN A 432 -8.25 -10.61 1.05
C GLN A 432 -9.15 -11.48 0.15
N GLY A 433 -8.58 -12.57 -0.31
CA GLY A 433 -9.22 -13.54 -1.18
C GLY A 433 -8.91 -13.35 -2.67
N SER A 434 -9.49 -14.19 -3.49
CA SER A 434 -9.29 -14.25 -4.94
C SER A 434 -10.63 -14.22 -5.69
N ILE A 435 -10.70 -13.48 -6.80
CA ILE A 435 -11.87 -13.51 -7.70
C ILE A 435 -11.72 -14.64 -8.73
N LYS A 436 -10.48 -14.97 -9.14
CA LYS A 436 -10.20 -15.92 -10.22
C LYS A 436 -10.01 -17.37 -9.73
N ALA A 437 -9.71 -17.57 -8.45
CA ALA A 437 -9.44 -18.87 -7.84
C ALA A 437 -10.40 -19.09 -6.65
N PRO A 438 -11.56 -19.75 -6.86
CA PRO A 438 -12.56 -19.94 -5.81
C PRO A 438 -12.05 -20.67 -4.59
N LEU A 439 -11.21 -21.71 -4.78
CA LEU A 439 -10.61 -22.44 -3.67
C LEU A 439 -9.73 -21.55 -2.79
N MET A 440 -8.87 -20.72 -3.38
CA MET A 440 -8.04 -19.79 -2.60
C MET A 440 -8.90 -18.73 -1.91
N HIS A 441 -10.04 -18.36 -2.51
CA HIS A 441 -10.98 -17.46 -1.87
C HIS A 441 -11.61 -18.10 -0.62
N LYS A 442 -12.03 -19.37 -0.72
CA LYS A 442 -12.56 -20.14 0.41
C LYS A 442 -11.54 -20.28 1.53
N ILE A 443 -10.31 -20.71 1.23
CA ILE A 443 -9.24 -20.84 2.23
C ILE A 443 -8.99 -19.49 2.94
N TYR A 444 -9.03 -18.38 2.19
CA TYR A 444 -8.89 -17.07 2.82
C TYR A 444 -10.11 -16.72 3.71
N GLY A 445 -11.29 -17.22 3.42
CA GLY A 445 -12.45 -17.14 4.31
C GLY A 445 -12.16 -17.78 5.67
N ASP A 446 -11.62 -19.00 5.66
CA ASP A 446 -11.23 -19.72 6.88
C ASP A 446 -10.12 -18.94 7.65
N ILE A 447 -9.15 -18.37 6.92
CA ILE A 447 -8.14 -17.47 7.52
C ILE A 447 -8.82 -16.27 8.18
N LEU A 448 -9.80 -15.64 7.52
CA LEU A 448 -10.51 -14.49 8.06
C LEU A 448 -11.26 -14.84 9.36
N GLU A 449 -11.85 -16.02 9.45
CA GLU A 449 -12.48 -16.51 10.68
C GLU A 449 -11.48 -16.68 11.82
N ILE A 450 -10.29 -17.23 11.54
CA ILE A 450 -9.19 -17.34 12.51
C ILE A 450 -8.76 -15.95 12.99
N LEU A 451 -8.56 -15.01 12.06
CA LEU A 451 -8.18 -13.63 12.38
C LEU A 451 -9.20 -12.97 13.31
N GLN A 452 -10.51 -13.20 13.09
CA GLN A 452 -11.57 -12.66 13.93
C GLN A 452 -11.64 -13.34 15.29
N ARG A 453 -11.70 -14.67 15.32
CA ARG A 453 -11.79 -15.49 16.56
C ARG A 453 -10.63 -15.18 17.50
N ARG A 454 -9.43 -15.07 16.96
CA ARG A 454 -8.20 -14.82 17.72
C ARG A 454 -7.83 -13.35 17.83
N ARG A 455 -8.63 -12.43 17.24
CA ARG A 455 -8.37 -10.98 17.18
C ARG A 455 -7.01 -10.61 16.60
N LEU A 456 -6.57 -11.36 15.57
CA LEU A 456 -5.28 -11.15 14.94
C LEU A 456 -5.34 -10.09 13.84
N THR A 457 -4.20 -9.43 13.62
CA THR A 457 -3.97 -8.59 12.44
C THR A 457 -2.91 -9.26 11.56
N LEU A 458 -3.24 -9.59 10.31
CA LEU A 458 -2.32 -10.22 9.36
C LEU A 458 -1.60 -9.16 8.52
N LEU A 459 -0.27 -9.20 8.52
CA LEU A 459 0.61 -8.42 7.64
C LEU A 459 1.33 -9.36 6.66
N PRO A 460 0.79 -9.60 5.47
CA PRO A 460 1.46 -10.44 4.49
C PRO A 460 2.72 -9.74 3.96
N LYS A 461 3.81 -10.49 3.89
CA LYS A 461 5.11 -10.06 3.37
C LYS A 461 5.59 -11.07 2.32
N ARG A 462 6.26 -10.56 1.30
CA ARG A 462 6.88 -11.41 0.30
C ARG A 462 8.37 -11.54 0.58
N ILE A 463 8.88 -12.78 0.46
CA ILE A 463 10.31 -13.10 0.53
C ILE A 463 10.71 -13.82 -0.77
N PRO A 464 11.91 -13.62 -1.31
CA PRO A 464 12.46 -14.50 -2.35
C PRO A 464 12.67 -15.92 -1.82
N GLY A 465 12.32 -16.98 -2.59
CA GLY A 465 12.45 -18.38 -2.15
C GLY A 465 13.85 -18.74 -1.67
N ILE A 466 14.89 -18.18 -2.29
CA ILE A 466 16.30 -18.35 -1.87
C ILE A 466 16.56 -17.88 -0.42
N ARG A 467 15.70 -17.03 0.16
CA ARG A 467 15.80 -16.55 1.55
C ARG A 467 14.82 -17.27 2.49
N ASN A 468 13.94 -18.14 1.97
CA ASN A 468 12.94 -18.87 2.77
C ASN A 468 13.45 -20.27 3.17
N VAL A 469 14.74 -20.39 3.46
CA VAL A 469 15.48 -21.67 3.55
C VAL A 469 14.90 -22.60 4.61
N LEU A 470 14.63 -22.10 5.82
CA LEU A 470 14.19 -22.98 6.91
C LEU A 470 12.74 -23.44 6.71
N ALA A 471 11.85 -22.57 6.26
CA ALA A 471 10.47 -22.96 6.00
C ALA A 471 10.39 -23.95 4.81
N ASP A 472 11.19 -23.77 3.74
CA ASP A 472 11.31 -24.72 2.62
C ASP A 472 11.81 -26.10 3.10
N ALA A 473 12.84 -26.12 3.96
CA ALA A 473 13.32 -27.36 4.55
C ALA A 473 12.25 -28.08 5.40
N LEU A 474 11.50 -27.31 6.20
CA LEU A 474 10.43 -27.85 7.03
C LEU A 474 9.26 -28.42 6.23
N SER A 475 8.98 -27.89 5.04
CA SER A 475 7.89 -28.33 4.17
C SER A 475 8.16 -29.67 3.49
N ARG A 476 9.40 -30.15 3.50
CA ARG A 476 9.85 -31.36 2.81
C ARG A 476 9.97 -32.55 3.75
N PRO A 477 9.81 -33.79 3.26
CA PRO A 477 10.03 -35.00 4.08
C PRO A 477 11.51 -35.17 4.40
N GLY A 478 11.80 -35.46 5.63
CA GLY A 478 13.16 -35.66 6.13
C GLY A 478 13.46 -34.90 7.41
N PRO A 479 14.58 -35.14 8.07
CA PRO A 479 15.05 -34.25 9.12
C PRO A 479 15.32 -32.85 8.55
N VAL A 480 15.25 -31.85 9.40
CA VAL A 480 15.42 -30.44 9.02
C VAL A 480 16.85 -30.11 8.58
N SER A 481 17.76 -31.04 8.64
CA SER A 481 19.13 -30.92 8.16
C SER A 481 19.22 -31.22 6.65
N THR A 482 18.92 -30.23 5.84
CA THR A 482 19.28 -30.19 4.41
C THR A 482 20.75 -29.83 4.22
N GLU A 483 21.48 -29.72 5.28
CA GLU A 483 22.87 -29.29 5.29
C GLU A 483 23.79 -30.50 5.24
N TRP A 484 24.79 -30.38 4.40
CA TRP A 484 25.85 -31.38 4.31
C TRP A 484 26.70 -31.33 5.58
N GLU A 485 26.96 -32.48 6.12
CA GLU A 485 27.80 -32.68 7.29
C GLU A 485 29.10 -33.35 6.88
N LEU A 486 30.22 -32.84 7.37
CA LEU A 486 31.50 -33.43 7.19
C LEU A 486 31.61 -34.71 8.09
N ASP A 487 32.16 -35.77 7.54
CA ASP A 487 32.42 -36.99 8.32
C ASP A 487 33.32 -36.67 9.53
N PRO A 488 32.96 -37.10 10.75
CA PRO A 488 33.73 -36.82 11.97
C PRO A 488 35.21 -37.28 11.87
N ARG A 489 35.47 -38.34 11.11
CA ARG A 489 36.85 -38.84 10.89
C ARG A 489 37.69 -37.87 10.06
N ASP A 490 37.10 -37.27 9.03
CA ASP A 490 37.75 -36.23 8.24
C ASP A 490 37.91 -34.91 9.03
N PHE A 491 36.92 -34.56 9.82
CA PHE A 491 37.08 -33.38 10.71
C PHE A 491 38.20 -33.58 11.72
N ALA A 492 38.32 -34.75 12.32
CA ALA A 492 39.46 -35.10 13.20
C ALA A 492 40.84 -35.07 12.47
N ARG A 493 40.87 -35.48 11.19
CA ARG A 493 42.06 -35.35 10.34
C ARG A 493 42.41 -33.87 10.09
N ILE A 494 41.43 -33.05 9.81
CA ILE A 494 41.59 -31.61 9.59
C ILE A 494 42.10 -30.94 10.85
N GLN A 495 41.55 -31.23 12.03
CA GLN A 495 42.04 -30.66 13.30
C GLN A 495 43.47 -31.07 13.62
N ARG A 496 43.89 -32.28 13.29
CA ARG A 496 45.31 -32.69 13.43
C ARG A 496 46.22 -31.98 12.45
N TRP A 497 45.73 -31.74 11.22
CA TRP A 497 46.51 -31.10 10.16
C TRP A 497 46.59 -29.58 10.30
N ALA A 498 45.49 -28.91 10.56
CA ALA A 498 45.40 -27.44 10.68
C ALA A 498 45.59 -26.98 12.11
N GLY A 499 45.59 -27.84 13.13
CA GLY A 499 45.51 -27.52 14.55
C GLY A 499 44.10 -27.19 15.02
N PRO A 500 43.87 -27.05 16.34
CA PRO A 500 42.52 -26.87 16.91
C PRO A 500 41.87 -25.60 16.36
N LEU A 501 40.64 -25.74 15.84
CA LEU A 501 39.82 -24.66 15.30
C LEU A 501 38.87 -24.14 16.40
N GLN A 502 38.49 -22.85 16.32
CA GLN A 502 37.75 -22.14 17.36
C GLN A 502 36.25 -22.00 17.03
N VAL A 503 35.93 -21.77 15.77
CA VAL A 503 34.59 -21.43 15.33
C VAL A 503 34.25 -22.14 14.03
N ASP A 504 33.01 -22.61 13.94
CA ASP A 504 32.36 -23.06 12.69
C ASP A 504 31.53 -21.89 12.12
N LEU A 505 32.03 -21.27 11.04
CA LEU A 505 31.47 -20.02 10.54
C LEU A 505 30.15 -20.19 9.78
N MET A 506 29.81 -21.40 9.33
CA MET A 506 28.59 -21.65 8.56
C MET A 506 27.98 -22.99 8.97
N ALA A 507 27.40 -23.01 10.15
CA ALA A 507 26.78 -24.20 10.69
C ALA A 507 25.40 -23.90 11.32
N THR A 508 24.61 -24.93 11.43
CA THR A 508 23.41 -24.97 12.27
C THR A 508 23.68 -25.80 13.52
N PRO A 509 22.81 -25.79 14.53
CA PRO A 509 22.94 -26.67 15.70
C PRO A 509 23.00 -28.15 15.35
N PHE A 510 22.59 -28.53 14.12
CA PHE A 510 22.47 -29.92 13.69
C PHE A 510 23.73 -30.47 13.00
N ASN A 511 24.54 -29.59 12.36
CA ASN A 511 25.71 -29.98 11.60
C ASN A 511 27.03 -29.34 12.08
N THR A 512 26.98 -28.52 13.13
CA THR A 512 28.19 -27.88 13.67
C THR A 512 29.22 -28.89 14.12
N LYS A 513 30.47 -28.60 13.80
CA LYS A 513 31.63 -29.41 14.20
C LYS A 513 32.36 -28.84 15.43
N LEU A 514 31.97 -27.65 15.85
CA LEU A 514 32.60 -26.94 16.97
C LEU A 514 31.56 -26.40 17.94
N PRO A 515 31.90 -26.28 19.23
CA PRO A 515 30.98 -25.70 20.22
C PRO A 515 30.59 -24.26 19.92
N THR A 516 31.50 -23.51 19.30
CA THR A 516 31.26 -22.14 18.86
C THR A 516 30.94 -22.15 17.38
N PHE A 517 29.76 -21.62 16.99
CA PHE A 517 29.35 -21.60 15.59
C PHE A 517 28.56 -20.34 15.25
N VAL A 518 28.55 -19.97 13.97
CA VAL A 518 27.76 -18.88 13.39
C VAL A 518 26.61 -19.48 12.59
N CYS A 519 25.39 -19.18 12.99
CA CYS A 519 24.18 -19.75 12.43
C CYS A 519 23.55 -18.80 11.38
N PRO A 520 22.96 -19.28 10.30
CA PRO A 520 22.27 -18.42 9.33
C PRO A 520 21.00 -17.76 9.91
N PHE A 521 20.51 -18.22 11.05
CA PHE A 521 19.36 -17.66 11.77
C PHE A 521 19.66 -17.53 13.26
N HIS A 522 18.84 -16.76 13.97
CA HIS A 522 19.02 -16.57 15.42
C HIS A 522 18.82 -17.92 16.16
N HIS A 523 19.83 -18.34 16.90
CA HIS A 523 19.80 -19.51 17.78
C HIS A 523 20.47 -19.19 19.10
N PRO A 524 19.92 -19.61 20.26
CA PRO A 524 20.48 -19.25 21.58
C PRO A 524 21.93 -19.71 21.80
N GLU A 525 22.33 -20.82 21.19
CA GLU A 525 23.68 -21.40 21.33
C GLU A 525 24.67 -20.89 20.27
N ALA A 526 24.19 -20.15 19.25
CA ALA A 526 25.04 -19.59 18.22
C ALA A 526 25.80 -18.35 18.73
N ALA A 527 27.09 -18.27 18.43
CA ALA A 527 27.92 -17.13 18.80
C ALA A 527 27.59 -15.86 18.00
N ALA A 528 27.03 -16.01 16.79
CA ALA A 528 26.58 -14.91 15.94
C ALA A 528 25.58 -15.39 14.88
N VAL A 529 24.95 -14.44 14.20
CA VAL A 529 23.96 -14.70 13.15
C VAL A 529 24.51 -14.23 11.81
N ASP A 530 24.39 -15.09 10.80
CA ASP A 530 24.79 -14.86 9.40
C ASP A 530 26.29 -14.54 9.21
N ALA A 531 27.04 -15.53 8.77
CA ALA A 531 28.48 -15.42 8.49
C ALA A 531 28.83 -14.35 7.43
N LEU A 532 27.89 -13.98 6.57
CA LEU A 532 28.11 -12.94 5.56
C LEU A 532 28.02 -11.53 6.15
N SER A 533 27.35 -11.33 7.27
CA SER A 533 27.23 -10.04 7.96
C SER A 533 28.09 -9.93 9.21
N THR A 534 28.45 -11.06 9.84
CA THR A 534 29.27 -11.09 11.05
C THR A 534 30.76 -10.82 10.74
N PRO A 535 31.46 -9.94 11.48
CA PRO A 535 32.93 -9.81 11.39
C PRO A 535 33.63 -11.08 11.83
N TRP A 536 34.67 -11.55 11.08
CA TRP A 536 35.42 -12.76 11.38
C TRP A 536 36.68 -12.50 12.21
N ASP A 537 37.09 -11.28 12.38
CA ASP A 537 38.28 -10.84 13.11
C ASP A 537 38.27 -11.19 14.60
N THR A 538 37.07 -11.50 15.15
CA THR A 538 36.92 -12.01 16.53
C THR A 538 37.62 -13.37 16.71
N TRP A 539 37.79 -14.14 15.67
CA TRP A 539 38.35 -15.49 15.73
C TRP A 539 39.68 -15.55 14.95
N ARG A 540 40.63 -16.31 15.48
CA ARG A 540 41.92 -16.50 14.83
C ARG A 540 42.04 -17.83 14.09
N ARG A 541 41.13 -18.77 14.35
CA ARG A 541 41.17 -20.12 13.77
C ARG A 541 39.74 -20.57 13.46
N ALA A 542 39.40 -20.55 12.17
CA ALA A 542 38.03 -20.75 11.74
C ALA A 542 37.89 -21.98 10.79
N TYR A 543 36.75 -22.63 10.89
CA TYR A 543 36.29 -23.66 9.98
C TYR A 543 35.12 -23.10 9.16
N LEU A 544 35.10 -23.42 7.87
CA LEU A 544 34.12 -22.90 6.93
C LEU A 544 33.70 -24.00 5.96
N PHE A 545 32.44 -24.44 6.02
CA PHE A 545 31.86 -25.38 5.08
C PHE A 545 30.64 -24.75 4.39
N PRO A 546 30.85 -23.90 3.38
CA PRO A 546 29.78 -23.14 2.76
C PRO A 546 29.00 -23.95 1.72
N PRO A 547 27.72 -23.67 1.51
CA PRO A 547 27.04 -24.06 0.27
C PRO A 547 27.80 -23.51 -0.95
N PRO A 548 27.97 -24.29 -2.02
CA PRO A 548 28.75 -23.88 -3.20
C PRO A 548 28.31 -22.56 -3.83
N ILE A 549 27.02 -22.22 -3.75
CA ILE A 549 26.45 -20.97 -4.27
C ILE A 549 26.92 -19.72 -3.51
N LEU A 550 27.35 -19.85 -2.27
CA LEU A 550 27.79 -18.72 -1.44
C LEU A 550 29.28 -18.41 -1.56
N ILE A 551 30.06 -19.28 -2.21
CA ILE A 551 31.52 -19.12 -2.31
C ILE A 551 31.90 -17.76 -2.88
N ASP A 552 31.22 -17.26 -3.90
CA ASP A 552 31.51 -15.98 -4.54
C ASP A 552 31.34 -14.79 -3.59
N HIS A 553 30.38 -14.85 -2.69
CA HIS A 553 30.13 -13.83 -1.68
C HIS A 553 31.14 -13.87 -0.52
N LEU A 554 31.82 -15.01 -0.35
CA LEU A 554 32.78 -15.23 0.71
C LEU A 554 34.23 -14.88 0.31
N LEU A 555 34.53 -14.79 -0.98
CA LEU A 555 35.88 -14.53 -1.48
C LEU A 555 36.56 -13.32 -0.83
N PRO A 556 35.92 -12.13 -0.71
CA PRO A 556 36.55 -10.97 -0.07
C PRO A 556 36.89 -11.23 1.40
N ARG A 557 36.03 -11.97 2.10
CA ARG A 557 36.24 -12.31 3.52
C ARG A 557 37.31 -13.35 3.73
N ILE A 558 37.38 -14.37 2.86
CA ILE A 558 38.45 -15.37 2.87
C ILE A 558 39.80 -14.70 2.67
N GLN A 559 39.87 -13.75 1.74
CA GLN A 559 41.11 -13.03 1.42
C GLN A 559 41.54 -12.07 2.54
N ALA A 560 40.56 -11.45 3.23
CA ALA A 560 40.82 -10.49 4.30
C ALA A 560 41.04 -11.16 5.68
N PHE A 561 40.85 -12.46 5.80
CA PHE A 561 40.93 -13.13 7.09
C PHE A 561 42.39 -13.27 7.60
N GLU A 562 42.68 -12.62 8.73
CA GLU A 562 44.00 -12.59 9.34
C GLU A 562 44.20 -13.72 10.36
N GLY A 563 44.04 -14.95 9.93
CA GLY A 563 44.13 -16.10 10.82
C GLY A 563 44.35 -17.41 10.09
N THR A 564 44.08 -18.50 10.74
CA THR A 564 44.03 -19.83 10.14
C THR A 564 42.57 -20.13 9.75
N LEU A 565 42.28 -20.29 8.46
CA LEU A 565 40.98 -20.65 7.96
C LEU A 565 41.07 -21.99 7.22
N VAL A 566 40.18 -22.91 7.55
CA VAL A 566 39.98 -24.15 6.79
C VAL A 566 38.66 -24.08 6.04
N LEU A 567 38.73 -24.08 4.72
CA LEU A 567 37.55 -24.08 3.82
C LEU A 567 37.34 -25.48 3.23
N ILE A 568 36.16 -26.00 3.33
CA ILE A 568 35.77 -27.20 2.62
C ILE A 568 35.20 -26.84 1.25
N LEU A 569 35.78 -27.40 0.20
CA LEU A 569 35.45 -27.09 -1.18
C LEU A 569 34.88 -28.31 -1.91
N SER A 570 33.69 -28.11 -2.49
CA SER A 570 33.01 -29.14 -3.31
C SER A 570 33.71 -29.37 -4.65
N PRO A 571 33.73 -30.63 -5.17
CA PRO A 571 34.15 -30.91 -6.53
C PRO A 571 33.29 -30.22 -7.59
N HIS A 572 32.06 -29.85 -7.24
CA HIS A 572 31.11 -29.16 -8.15
C HIS A 572 31.29 -27.64 -8.16
N SER A 573 32.21 -27.09 -7.39
CA SER A 573 32.58 -25.67 -7.52
C SER A 573 33.17 -25.41 -8.91
N SER A 574 32.85 -24.28 -9.53
CA SER A 574 33.30 -23.95 -10.88
C SER A 574 34.85 -24.01 -10.95
N GLN A 575 35.39 -24.55 -12.06
CA GLN A 575 36.84 -24.73 -12.23
C GLN A 575 37.64 -23.43 -12.01
N PRO A 576 37.23 -22.25 -12.49
CA PRO A 576 37.95 -21.02 -12.22
C PRO A 576 38.01 -20.67 -10.73
N ARG A 577 36.96 -20.90 -9.98
CA ARG A 577 36.89 -20.63 -8.54
C ARG A 577 37.75 -21.59 -7.75
N ARG A 578 37.70 -22.85 -8.14
CA ARG A 578 38.55 -23.88 -7.52
C ARG A 578 40.02 -23.56 -7.69
N THR A 579 40.47 -23.22 -8.90
CA THR A 579 41.84 -22.78 -9.19
C THR A 579 42.24 -21.54 -8.41
N GLN A 580 41.35 -20.53 -8.35
CA GLN A 580 41.59 -19.30 -7.59
C GLN A 580 41.80 -19.57 -6.08
N LEU A 581 40.90 -20.32 -5.46
CA LEU A 581 40.97 -20.65 -4.04
C LEU A 581 42.19 -21.53 -3.72
N GLN A 582 42.51 -22.48 -4.60
CA GLN A 582 43.72 -23.30 -4.45
C GLN A 582 45.01 -22.50 -4.57
N SER A 583 45.01 -21.45 -5.41
CA SER A 583 46.20 -20.56 -5.53
C SER A 583 46.39 -19.66 -4.31
N TRP A 584 45.36 -19.39 -3.54
CA TRP A 584 45.43 -18.61 -2.29
C TRP A 584 45.75 -19.48 -1.07
N ALA A 585 45.43 -20.79 -1.14
CA ALA A 585 45.62 -21.71 -0.04
C ALA A 585 47.12 -22.00 0.19
N THR A 586 47.51 -22.09 1.45
CA THR A 586 48.88 -22.49 1.86
C THR A 586 49.10 -23.99 1.79
N ALA A 587 48.02 -24.77 1.94
CA ALA A 587 48.01 -26.21 1.82
C ALA A 587 46.61 -26.78 1.49
N SER A 588 46.55 -28.01 1.01
CA SER A 588 45.29 -28.70 0.74
C SER A 588 45.32 -30.12 1.27
N LEU A 589 44.15 -30.59 1.73
CA LEU A 589 44.00 -31.98 2.23
C LEU A 589 42.76 -32.58 1.54
N PRO A 590 42.93 -33.64 0.72
CA PRO A 590 41.78 -34.37 0.19
C PRO A 590 41.00 -35.09 1.31
N LEU A 591 39.66 -35.02 1.24
CA LEU A 591 38.83 -35.76 2.16
C LEU A 591 38.84 -37.25 1.83
N ALA A 592 38.82 -38.07 2.87
CA ALA A 592 38.76 -39.51 2.72
C ALA A 592 37.33 -40.04 2.60
N PHE A 593 36.38 -39.28 3.13
CA PHE A 593 34.97 -39.65 3.13
C PHE A 593 34.14 -38.51 2.52
N PRO A 594 33.11 -38.85 1.71
CA PRO A 594 32.20 -37.83 1.20
C PRO A 594 31.38 -37.24 2.33
N PRO A 595 31.10 -35.93 2.27
CA PRO A 595 30.10 -35.33 3.15
C PRO A 595 28.75 -36.04 3.01
N HIS A 596 27.99 -36.07 4.06
CA HIS A 596 26.69 -36.75 4.09
C HIS A 596 25.60 -35.90 4.69
N GLN A 597 24.36 -36.25 4.40
CA GLN A 597 23.14 -35.73 5.04
C GLN A 597 22.43 -36.91 5.70
N THR A 598 22.01 -36.69 6.94
CA THR A 598 21.21 -37.69 7.64
C THR A 598 19.75 -37.28 7.55
N ALA A 599 18.95 -38.09 6.81
CA ALA A 599 17.52 -37.87 6.61
C ALA A 599 16.71 -39.02 7.24
N GLY A 600 16.36 -38.91 8.52
CA GLY A 600 15.76 -39.99 9.28
C GLY A 600 16.70 -41.20 9.31
N ASP A 601 16.19 -42.38 8.95
CA ASP A 601 17.01 -43.63 8.89
C ASP A 601 17.86 -43.74 7.61
N LYS A 602 17.85 -42.74 6.72
CA LYS A 602 18.60 -42.78 5.46
C LYS A 602 19.72 -41.75 5.45
N THR A 603 20.93 -42.20 5.15
CA THR A 603 22.07 -41.33 4.92
C THR A 603 22.23 -41.09 3.42
N HIS A 604 22.11 -39.81 3.01
CA HIS A 604 22.44 -39.35 1.67
C HIS A 604 23.92 -39.00 1.62
N ILE A 605 24.64 -39.56 0.66
CA ILE A 605 26.06 -39.31 0.48
C ILE A 605 26.24 -38.27 -0.65
N ALA A 606 27.09 -37.28 -0.45
CA ALA A 606 27.40 -36.31 -1.49
C ALA A 606 28.02 -37.02 -2.72
N PRO A 607 27.76 -36.53 -3.93
CA PRO A 607 28.47 -37.00 -5.10
C PRO A 607 29.98 -36.92 -4.86
N TRP A 608 30.63 -38.07 -5.01
CA TRP A 608 32.07 -38.20 -4.75
C TRP A 608 32.72 -39.06 -5.86
N SER A 609 33.90 -38.63 -6.28
CA SER A 609 34.73 -39.37 -7.22
C SER A 609 36.18 -39.28 -6.76
N PRO A 610 36.95 -40.40 -6.83
CA PRO A 610 38.40 -40.38 -6.56
C PRO A 610 39.16 -39.40 -7.46
N SER A 611 38.70 -39.18 -8.68
CA SER A 611 39.30 -38.25 -9.65
C SER A 611 38.95 -36.77 -9.37
N ALA A 612 37.91 -36.49 -8.58
CA ALA A 612 37.48 -35.14 -8.16
C ALA A 612 37.00 -35.16 -6.70
N PRO A 613 37.92 -35.33 -5.74
CA PRO A 613 37.56 -35.38 -4.33
C PRO A 613 37.11 -34.03 -3.79
N TRP A 614 36.32 -34.04 -2.71
CA TRP A 614 36.19 -32.90 -1.82
C TRP A 614 37.53 -32.59 -1.18
N ILE A 615 37.86 -31.32 -1.00
CA ILE A 615 39.14 -30.88 -0.44
C ILE A 615 38.95 -29.90 0.69
N ALA A 616 39.78 -30.00 1.71
CA ALA A 616 40.00 -28.94 2.70
C ALA A 616 41.15 -28.07 2.25
N LEU A 617 40.95 -26.77 2.17
CA LEU A 617 41.96 -25.77 1.85
C LEU A 617 42.34 -25.02 3.10
N LEU A 618 43.62 -24.93 3.37
CA LEU A 618 44.17 -24.18 4.51
C LEU A 618 44.68 -22.80 4.04
N PHE A 619 44.17 -21.77 4.67
CA PHE A 619 44.64 -20.40 4.51
C PHE A 619 45.28 -20.00 5.85
N SER A 620 46.49 -19.48 5.83
CA SER A 620 47.17 -18.93 6.99
C SER A 620 47.78 -17.58 6.64
N ALA A 621 47.65 -16.59 7.51
CA ALA A 621 48.34 -15.33 7.33
C ALA A 621 49.85 -15.57 7.15
N LYS A 622 50.44 -15.01 6.09
CA LYS A 622 51.92 -15.02 5.95
C LYS A 622 52.52 -14.33 7.17
N PRO A 623 53.55 -14.93 7.82
CA PRO A 623 54.25 -14.23 8.86
C PRO A 623 54.80 -12.92 8.27
N SER A 624 54.44 -11.79 8.82
CA SER A 624 55.06 -10.52 8.49
C SER A 624 56.56 -10.65 8.81
N HIS A 625 57.43 -10.54 7.81
CA HIS A 625 58.85 -10.43 8.01
C HIS A 625 59.14 -9.19 8.86
N GLY A 626 59.35 -9.42 10.15
CA GLY A 626 59.77 -8.40 11.10
C GLY A 626 61.18 -7.90 10.78
N GLY A 627 61.25 -6.67 10.33
CA GLY A 627 62.50 -5.92 10.31
C GLY A 627 62.94 -5.63 11.74
N LEU A 628 64.12 -6.12 12.08
CA LEU A 628 64.88 -5.74 13.27
C LEU A 628 65.05 -4.22 13.31
N ALA A 629 64.58 -3.54 14.31
CA ALA A 629 65.04 -2.23 14.72
C ALA A 629 65.21 -2.20 16.23
N LYS A 630 66.42 -1.75 16.61
CA LYS A 630 67.08 -1.74 17.92
C LYS A 630 66.39 -0.92 18.99
N ARG A 631 66.61 -1.37 20.21
CA ARG A 631 66.42 -0.74 21.53
C ARG A 631 66.82 0.73 21.67
N SER A 632 66.06 1.48 22.49
CA SER A 632 66.53 1.93 23.82
C SER A 632 65.51 2.83 24.52
N PRO A 633 65.62 3.08 25.84
CA PRO A 633 64.49 3.13 26.74
C PRO A 633 64.19 4.51 27.35
N GLY A 634 62.88 4.68 27.73
CA GLY A 634 62.32 5.44 28.82
C GLY A 634 62.59 6.95 28.99
N PRO A 635 61.95 7.66 29.92
CA PRO A 635 60.76 7.32 30.71
C PRO A 635 59.67 8.42 30.74
N SER A 636 58.51 8.02 31.28
CA SER A 636 57.55 8.76 32.12
C SER A 636 56.98 10.12 31.72
N SER A 637 55.67 10.23 31.60
CA SER A 637 54.76 10.99 32.48
C SER A 637 53.36 11.08 31.93
N THR A 638 52.42 10.71 32.72
CA THR A 638 50.98 11.03 32.68
C THR A 638 50.72 12.43 33.23
N PRO A 639 49.50 12.97 33.31
CA PRO A 639 48.32 12.97 32.40
C PRO A 639 47.79 14.39 32.18
N SER A 640 46.79 14.58 31.31
CA SER A 640 45.63 15.41 31.65
C SER A 640 44.63 15.53 30.53
N VAL A 641 43.44 15.42 30.92
CA VAL A 641 42.09 15.63 30.50
C VAL A 641 41.83 16.99 29.80
N SER A 642 41.10 17.05 28.71
CA SER A 642 39.73 17.66 28.52
C SER A 642 39.40 17.97 27.05
N PRO A 643 38.13 18.13 26.69
CA PRO A 643 37.59 17.82 25.36
C PRO A 643 37.35 19.04 24.46
N PRO A 644 36.80 18.82 23.25
CA PRO A 644 36.95 19.70 22.12
C PRO A 644 35.80 20.68 21.90
N ALA A 645 36.12 21.75 21.22
CA ALA A 645 35.24 22.77 20.74
C ALA A 645 34.86 22.57 19.28
N VAL A 646 33.63 22.97 19.02
CA VAL A 646 32.94 23.12 17.75
C VAL A 646 33.64 24.15 16.85
N SER A 647 33.74 23.90 15.56
CA SER A 647 33.78 24.97 14.55
C SER A 647 33.06 24.61 13.26
N ARG A 648 32.18 25.53 12.86
CA ARG A 648 31.53 25.66 11.56
C ARG A 648 32.53 26.08 10.49
N ASN A 649 32.24 25.67 9.24
CA ASN A 649 32.25 26.52 8.03
C ASN A 649 32.01 25.61 6.82
N THR A 650 30.97 25.79 6.08
CA THR A 650 30.63 26.71 4.96
C THR A 650 31.28 26.35 3.61
N HIS A 651 30.41 26.28 2.63
CA HIS A 651 30.54 26.49 1.18
C HIS A 651 30.97 25.36 0.25
N GLY A 652 30.13 25.17 -0.78
CA GLY A 652 30.52 24.64 -2.06
C GLY A 652 29.41 23.93 -2.84
N GLU A 653 28.45 24.66 -3.40
CA GLU A 653 27.86 24.25 -4.69
C GLU A 653 28.90 24.40 -5.81
N PRO A 654 28.87 23.69 -6.93
CA PRO A 654 27.85 23.93 -7.95
C PRO A 654 27.52 22.80 -8.97
N SER A 655 26.48 23.10 -9.73
CA SER A 655 26.24 22.83 -11.18
C SER A 655 25.68 21.48 -11.62
N ARG A 656 24.45 21.52 -12.04
CA ARG A 656 23.84 21.48 -13.39
C ARG A 656 24.34 20.43 -14.38
N SER A 657 23.41 19.54 -14.73
CA SER A 657 22.97 19.16 -16.11
C SER A 657 21.72 18.29 -15.91
N GLY A 658 20.55 18.51 -16.44
CA GLY A 658 20.15 18.99 -17.75
C GLY A 658 19.67 17.81 -18.58
N PHE A 659 18.33 17.69 -18.74
CA PHE A 659 17.56 17.08 -19.83
C PHE A 659 16.10 17.05 -19.39
N GLY A 660 15.21 17.80 -19.93
CA GLY A 660 14.70 17.77 -21.30
C GLY A 660 13.54 16.80 -21.34
N GLY A 661 12.34 17.11 -21.48
CA GLY A 661 11.44 17.99 -22.08
C GLY A 661 10.23 17.24 -22.61
N VAL A 662 9.08 17.81 -22.37
CA VAL A 662 7.96 17.96 -23.31
C VAL A 662 7.08 16.71 -23.60
N PRO A 663 5.74 16.90 -23.85
CA PRO A 663 4.96 18.15 -23.75
C PRO A 663 3.83 18.09 -22.70
#